data_b38fb61f2ef80c07634960f7c868c67c
#
_entry.id   b38fb61f2ef80c07634960f7c868c67c
#
_cell.length_a   1.000
_cell.length_b   1.000
_cell.length_c   1.000
_cell.angle_alpha   90.00
_cell.angle_beta   90.00
_cell.angle_gamma   90.00
#
_symmetry.space_group_name_H-M   'P 1'
#
loop_
_entity.id
_entity.type
_entity.pdbx_description
1 polymer ?
#
loop_
_entity_poly.entity_id
_entity_poly.type
_entity_poly.pdbx_seq_one_letter_code
_entity_poly.pdbx_strand_id
1 'polypeptide(L)'
;MNRILTVLSILLLASCASPFDPSSVSDADNSQVTRVEPLSWWTGMKTPLQLLVQGDNISEYNVSIEGGKGVRVAGIHKADSPNYLFVDVKIADNATPGTYYIVFTKDGQSFKYPYEIAARAEGSAERESFTTADMIYLIMPDRFANGDTSNDSTDDTADKYARHELFGRHGGDIQGIINNLDYISDLGATAIWCTPLLEDNQPEHSYHGYACTDYYHIDSRFGDNDLFKTYVEKAHEKGIKIIMDIVPNHAGSAHWWMHDTPFKDWYHVFDTYTGSNIAFSTNMDPNASKKDLYIQESGWFDKSMVDMNLDNPYVLNYFKQWAIWWIEWSGLDGFRVDTYPYNEREPMAQWCEAVMNEYPNFNIVGEVWTSSIPQLAYWQGGNANKDGFDSHLKSVMDFPLHDALRAGLNDDWGGWGQGMVRVYDVLSHDFVYHDLSNMMIFAGNHDTDRLGDVLRKNPKRVKIALAMMATMRGFPQIFAGDELMFTSCDLSMGHGGLRVDFPGGWPGDKMNLFTDEGRRAADKNTDGLKVPKGQAADLYDYVSHLFQWRKTKDVIHNGKTMHFITRDNTYGYFRYDDDDVVFVYVNNSNEPKNIPWSYYSEISEGLTGGVNVVTGEPCEVSDATVAEPQSILIVEYKR
;
A
#
# COMPACT_ATOMS: atom_id res chain seq x y z
N MET A 1 42.77 -50.71 6.82
CA MET A 1 41.76 -50.57 7.90
C MET A 1 40.90 -49.36 7.53
N ASN A 2 39.84 -49.59 6.75
CA ASN A 2 38.87 -48.61 6.30
C ASN A 2 37.81 -48.42 7.41
N ARG A 3 37.60 -47.21 7.86
CA ARG A 3 36.39 -46.84 8.63
C ARG A 3 35.45 -46.06 7.72
N ILE A 4 34.38 -46.69 7.36
CA ILE A 4 33.23 -46.11 6.68
C ILE A 4 32.42 -45.35 7.74
N LEU A 5 32.29 -44.03 7.58
CA LEU A 5 31.32 -43.24 8.31
C LEU A 5 29.99 -43.29 7.55
N THR A 6 29.00 -43.92 8.16
CA THR A 6 27.62 -43.93 7.70
C THR A 6 26.95 -42.63 8.23
N VAL A 7 26.66 -41.72 7.35
CA VAL A 7 25.84 -40.53 7.68
C VAL A 7 24.38 -40.98 7.59
N LEU A 8 23.72 -40.97 8.75
CA LEU A 8 22.29 -41.23 8.87
C LEU A 8 21.54 -39.90 8.55
N SER A 9 21.00 -39.78 7.34
CA SER A 9 20.09 -38.70 7.00
C SER A 9 18.73 -38.98 7.63
N ILE A 10 18.40 -38.22 8.64
CA ILE A 10 17.05 -38.20 9.21
C ILE A 10 16.21 -37.30 8.28
N LEU A 11 15.39 -37.93 7.44
CA LEU A 11 14.29 -37.24 6.76
C LEU A 11 13.24 -36.87 7.83
N LEU A 12 13.19 -35.60 8.20
CA LEU A 12 12.02 -35.02 8.82
C LEU A 12 10.92 -34.94 7.74
N LEU A 13 9.99 -35.88 7.78
CA LEU A 13 8.68 -35.73 7.14
C LEU A 13 7.93 -34.64 7.90
N ALA A 14 8.04 -33.40 7.42
CA ALA A 14 7.07 -32.38 7.76
C ALA A 14 5.73 -32.82 7.19
N SER A 15 4.82 -33.23 8.04
CA SER A 15 3.41 -33.44 7.70
C SER A 15 2.86 -32.03 7.36
N CYS A 16 2.87 -31.69 6.08
CA CYS A 16 2.04 -30.60 5.59
C CYS A 16 0.59 -31.05 5.74
N ALA A 17 -0.05 -30.70 6.85
CA ALA A 17 -1.48 -30.60 6.90
C ALA A 17 -1.85 -29.51 5.90
N SER A 18 -2.67 -29.83 4.91
CA SER A 18 -3.24 -28.83 4.01
C SER A 18 -3.87 -27.73 4.84
N PRO A 19 -3.69 -26.43 4.51
CA PRO A 19 -4.37 -25.35 5.19
C PRO A 19 -5.88 -25.62 5.12
N PHE A 20 -6.55 -25.43 6.26
CA PHE A 20 -7.99 -25.46 6.32
C PHE A 20 -8.53 -24.33 5.43
N ASP A 21 -9.29 -24.67 4.41
CA ASP A 21 -10.06 -23.72 3.62
C ASP A 21 -11.39 -23.46 4.33
N PRO A 22 -11.62 -22.29 4.92
CA PRO A 22 -12.89 -21.97 5.56
C PRO A 22 -14.08 -21.99 4.58
N SER A 23 -13.83 -21.78 3.28
CA SER A 23 -14.86 -21.83 2.23
C SER A 23 -15.24 -23.26 1.85
N SER A 24 -14.44 -24.26 2.22
CA SER A 24 -14.69 -25.67 1.93
C SER A 24 -15.60 -26.38 2.95
N VAL A 25 -16.12 -25.67 3.96
CA VAL A 25 -17.10 -26.25 4.91
C VAL A 25 -18.40 -26.46 4.17
N SER A 26 -18.60 -27.69 3.70
CA SER A 26 -19.78 -28.09 2.95
C SER A 26 -21.05 -27.88 3.78
N ASP A 27 -22.05 -27.32 3.14
CA ASP A 27 -23.38 -26.90 3.52
C ASP A 27 -24.32 -27.95 4.22
N ALA A 28 -23.81 -29.04 4.72
CA ALA A 28 -24.67 -30.16 5.06
C ALA A 28 -25.46 -30.04 6.39
N ASP A 29 -25.00 -29.17 7.36
CA ASP A 29 -25.70 -29.10 8.66
C ASP A 29 -25.77 -27.69 9.31
N ASN A 30 -25.33 -26.60 8.64
CA ASN A 30 -25.19 -25.27 9.24
C ASN A 30 -26.06 -24.18 8.58
N SER A 31 -27.22 -24.48 8.09
CA SER A 31 -28.16 -23.52 7.45
C SER A 31 -28.61 -22.35 8.33
N GLN A 32 -28.19 -22.31 9.61
CA GLN A 32 -28.57 -21.28 10.58
C GLN A 32 -27.47 -20.25 10.84
N VAL A 33 -26.18 -20.53 10.55
CA VAL A 33 -25.08 -19.59 10.63
C VAL A 33 -24.58 -19.28 9.23
N THR A 34 -24.68 -18.03 8.85
CA THR A 34 -24.28 -17.57 7.53
C THR A 34 -22.81 -17.15 7.51
N ARG A 35 -22.34 -16.48 8.58
CA ARG A 35 -20.97 -15.96 8.68
C ARG A 35 -20.45 -16.05 10.12
N VAL A 36 -19.16 -16.30 10.23
CA VAL A 36 -18.37 -16.12 11.47
C VAL A 36 -17.09 -15.40 11.09
N GLU A 37 -16.86 -14.22 11.65
CA GLU A 37 -15.71 -13.38 11.35
C GLU A 37 -15.01 -12.92 12.64
N PRO A 38 -13.66 -12.92 12.71
CA PRO A 38 -12.68 -13.38 11.70
C PRO A 38 -12.89 -14.85 11.30
N LEU A 39 -12.44 -15.24 10.08
CA LEU A 39 -12.64 -16.58 9.53
C LEU A 39 -11.89 -17.67 10.32
N SER A 40 -10.77 -17.29 10.97
CA SER A 40 -9.92 -18.12 11.82
C SER A 40 -9.13 -17.25 12.78
N TRP A 41 -8.40 -17.86 13.73
CA TRP A 41 -7.51 -17.11 14.63
C TRP A 41 -6.29 -17.95 15.03
N TRP A 42 -5.43 -17.41 15.88
CA TRP A 42 -4.19 -18.08 16.30
C TRP A 42 -4.02 -18.11 17.82
N THR A 43 -3.32 -19.11 18.30
CA THR A 43 -2.79 -19.12 19.66
C THR A 43 -1.64 -18.12 19.79
N GLY A 44 -1.46 -17.52 20.97
CA GLY A 44 -0.33 -16.60 21.24
C GLY A 44 -0.51 -15.18 20.71
N MET A 45 -1.70 -14.82 20.18
CA MET A 45 -2.02 -13.45 19.83
C MET A 45 -2.22 -12.60 21.07
N LYS A 46 -1.76 -11.34 21.03
CA LYS A 46 -1.99 -10.35 22.10
C LYS A 46 -3.40 -9.77 22.03
N THR A 47 -3.91 -9.63 20.81
CA THR A 47 -5.25 -9.09 20.53
C THR A 47 -6.33 -10.09 20.94
N PRO A 48 -7.29 -9.69 21.79
CA PRO A 48 -8.43 -10.54 22.15
C PRO A 48 -9.29 -10.88 20.93
N LEU A 49 -9.84 -12.09 20.92
CA LEU A 49 -10.76 -12.53 19.86
C LEU A 49 -12.20 -12.26 20.24
N GLN A 50 -12.91 -11.54 19.38
CA GLN A 50 -14.37 -11.39 19.42
C GLN A 50 -14.96 -11.77 18.05
N LEU A 51 -15.76 -12.81 18.01
CA LEU A 51 -16.39 -13.28 16.78
C LEU A 51 -17.65 -12.46 16.52
N LEU A 52 -17.79 -11.93 15.31
CA LEU A 52 -19.06 -11.54 14.74
C LEU A 52 -19.71 -12.82 14.17
N VAL A 53 -20.87 -13.18 14.65
CA VAL A 53 -21.64 -14.33 14.16
C VAL A 53 -22.94 -13.81 13.57
N GLN A 54 -23.21 -14.16 12.31
CA GLN A 54 -24.45 -13.84 11.61
C GLN A 54 -25.21 -15.12 11.30
N GLY A 55 -26.53 -15.10 11.50
CA GLY A 55 -27.43 -16.19 11.17
C GLY A 55 -28.87 -15.88 11.52
N ASP A 56 -29.81 -16.61 11.00
CA ASP A 56 -31.25 -16.35 11.26
C ASP A 56 -31.59 -16.50 12.75
N ASN A 57 -32.02 -15.39 13.39
CA ASN A 57 -32.34 -15.31 14.81
C ASN A 57 -31.29 -15.93 15.74
N ILE A 58 -30.01 -15.82 15.36
CA ILE A 58 -28.87 -16.42 16.08
C ILE A 58 -28.74 -15.91 17.52
N SER A 59 -29.27 -14.70 17.81
CA SER A 59 -29.24 -14.10 19.15
C SER A 59 -30.11 -14.87 20.18
N GLU A 60 -30.92 -15.81 19.76
CA GLU A 60 -31.73 -16.64 20.64
C GLU A 60 -31.00 -17.88 21.17
N TYR A 61 -29.80 -18.16 20.61
CA TYR A 61 -28.99 -19.31 20.98
C TYR A 61 -28.01 -18.99 22.11
N ASN A 62 -27.81 -19.99 22.97
CA ASN A 62 -26.65 -20.00 23.88
C ASN A 62 -25.44 -20.54 23.13
N VAL A 63 -24.27 -19.92 23.37
CA VAL A 63 -23.03 -20.28 22.67
C VAL A 63 -22.02 -20.86 23.66
N SER A 64 -21.42 -21.97 23.26
CA SER A 64 -20.26 -22.57 23.96
C SER A 64 -19.22 -23.02 22.93
N ILE A 65 -18.02 -23.34 23.37
CA ILE A 65 -16.94 -23.85 22.51
C ILE A 65 -16.54 -25.23 23.01
N GLU A 66 -16.50 -26.20 22.10
CA GLU A 66 -15.98 -27.54 22.32
C GLU A 66 -14.73 -27.78 21.46
N GLY A 67 -13.82 -28.65 21.91
CA GLY A 67 -12.61 -29.00 21.17
C GLY A 67 -11.41 -29.16 22.08
N GLY A 68 -10.25 -28.66 21.66
CA GLY A 68 -9.00 -28.71 22.39
C GLY A 68 -9.03 -28.01 23.75
N LYS A 69 -7.89 -27.92 24.41
CA LYS A 69 -7.78 -27.24 25.69
C LYS A 69 -7.53 -25.74 25.52
N GLY A 70 -7.97 -24.96 26.49
CA GLY A 70 -7.55 -23.57 26.64
C GLY A 70 -8.38 -22.54 25.88
N VAL A 71 -9.45 -22.95 25.17
CA VAL A 71 -10.36 -22.04 24.45
C VAL A 71 -11.75 -22.12 25.06
N ARG A 72 -12.37 -20.98 25.34
CA ARG A 72 -13.71 -20.90 25.89
C ARG A 72 -14.40 -19.59 25.57
N VAL A 73 -15.71 -19.57 25.56
CA VAL A 73 -16.51 -18.34 25.56
C VAL A 73 -16.25 -17.56 26.83
N ALA A 74 -15.97 -16.27 26.72
CA ALA A 74 -15.77 -15.34 27.81
C ALA A 74 -16.95 -14.38 27.99
N GLY A 75 -17.64 -14.02 26.90
CA GLY A 75 -18.83 -13.16 26.89
C GLY A 75 -19.66 -13.41 25.65
N ILE A 76 -20.95 -13.08 25.73
CA ILE A 76 -21.88 -13.12 24.60
C ILE A 76 -22.66 -11.81 24.62
N HIS A 77 -22.61 -11.07 23.51
CA HIS A 77 -23.26 -9.77 23.37
C HIS A 77 -24.27 -9.85 22.21
N LYS A 78 -25.52 -9.50 22.54
CA LYS A 78 -26.58 -9.41 21.53
C LYS A 78 -26.51 -8.05 20.83
N ALA A 79 -26.66 -8.09 19.53
CA ALA A 79 -26.82 -6.89 18.72
C ALA A 79 -28.26 -6.35 18.77
N ASP A 80 -28.53 -5.22 18.13
CA ASP A 80 -29.89 -4.70 17.91
C ASP A 80 -30.69 -5.61 16.97
N SER A 81 -30.02 -6.12 15.94
CA SER A 81 -30.62 -7.16 15.06
C SER A 81 -30.55 -8.53 15.74
N PRO A 82 -31.64 -9.30 15.72
CA PRO A 82 -31.65 -10.67 16.25
C PRO A 82 -30.75 -11.64 15.46
N ASN A 83 -30.31 -11.25 14.29
CA ASN A 83 -29.50 -12.05 13.39
C ASN A 83 -28.00 -11.98 13.69
N TYR A 84 -27.60 -11.29 14.76
CA TYR A 84 -26.19 -11.13 15.12
C TYR A 84 -25.91 -11.46 16.57
N LEU A 85 -24.74 -12.07 16.80
CA LEU A 85 -24.10 -12.20 18.10
C LEU A 85 -22.65 -11.77 18.01
N PHE A 86 -22.14 -11.13 19.06
CA PHE A 86 -20.72 -10.94 19.27
C PHE A 86 -20.27 -11.87 20.40
N VAL A 87 -19.28 -12.72 20.13
CA VAL A 87 -18.84 -13.75 21.07
C VAL A 87 -17.38 -13.51 21.45
N ASP A 88 -17.14 -13.09 22.68
CA ASP A 88 -15.78 -12.97 23.19
C ASP A 88 -15.21 -14.36 23.46
N VAL A 89 -14.06 -14.64 22.84
CA VAL A 89 -13.37 -15.92 22.99
C VAL A 89 -12.05 -15.71 23.73
N LYS A 90 -11.91 -16.38 24.87
CA LYS A 90 -10.65 -16.41 25.59
C LYS A 90 -9.81 -17.60 25.12
N ILE A 91 -8.65 -17.30 24.59
CA ILE A 91 -7.60 -18.24 24.23
C ILE A 91 -6.51 -18.14 25.31
N ALA A 92 -6.24 -19.23 26.00
CA ALA A 92 -5.22 -19.26 27.05
C ALA A 92 -3.83 -19.51 26.44
N ASP A 93 -2.76 -19.12 27.14
CA ASP A 93 -1.37 -19.28 26.67
C ASP A 93 -1.00 -20.74 26.36
N ASN A 94 -1.69 -21.69 27.00
CA ASN A 94 -1.51 -23.14 26.80
C ASN A 94 -2.60 -23.76 25.91
N ALA A 95 -3.31 -22.94 25.15
CA ALA A 95 -4.31 -23.44 24.20
C ALA A 95 -3.65 -24.32 23.14
N THR A 96 -4.30 -25.41 22.78
CA THR A 96 -3.79 -26.30 21.73
C THR A 96 -4.35 -25.86 20.37
N PRO A 97 -3.50 -25.65 19.36
CA PRO A 97 -4.00 -25.39 17.99
C PRO A 97 -4.87 -26.53 17.47
N GLY A 98 -5.82 -26.22 16.62
CA GLY A 98 -6.70 -27.17 15.95
C GLY A 98 -8.10 -26.64 15.71
N THR A 99 -8.98 -27.50 15.16
CA THR A 99 -10.37 -27.18 14.93
C THR A 99 -11.16 -27.25 16.23
N TYR A 100 -11.80 -26.15 16.58
CA TYR A 100 -12.77 -26.02 17.66
C TYR A 100 -14.17 -25.97 17.06
N TYR A 101 -15.19 -26.25 17.88
CA TYR A 101 -16.57 -26.16 17.44
C TYR A 101 -17.31 -25.12 18.28
N ILE A 102 -17.82 -24.10 17.63
CA ILE A 102 -18.76 -23.16 18.22
C ILE A 102 -20.11 -23.88 18.26
N VAL A 103 -20.62 -24.13 19.45
CA VAL A 103 -21.87 -24.89 19.69
C VAL A 103 -22.98 -23.92 20.03
N PHE A 104 -23.99 -23.90 19.21
CA PHE A 104 -25.20 -23.10 19.38
C PHE A 104 -26.32 -24.01 19.91
N THR A 105 -26.96 -23.62 21.04
CA THR A 105 -27.99 -24.42 21.70
C THR A 105 -29.21 -23.58 21.99
N LYS A 106 -30.39 -24.08 21.59
CA LYS A 106 -31.69 -23.47 21.84
C LYS A 106 -32.73 -24.58 22.03
N ASP A 107 -33.58 -24.51 23.05
CA ASP A 107 -34.71 -25.43 23.34
C ASP A 107 -34.31 -26.92 23.30
N GLY A 108 -33.11 -27.25 23.76
CA GLY A 108 -32.59 -28.62 23.82
C GLY A 108 -32.05 -29.17 22.50
N GLN A 109 -32.08 -28.39 21.44
CA GLN A 109 -31.43 -28.69 20.17
C GLN A 109 -30.09 -27.93 20.05
N SER A 110 -29.11 -28.53 19.39
CA SER A 110 -27.81 -27.89 19.17
C SER A 110 -27.28 -28.21 17.79
N PHE A 111 -26.53 -27.28 17.23
CA PHE A 111 -25.68 -27.46 16.04
C PHE A 111 -24.29 -26.91 16.31
N LYS A 112 -23.32 -27.28 15.46
CA LYS A 112 -21.91 -26.93 15.63
C LYS A 112 -21.38 -26.26 14.36
N TYR A 113 -20.60 -25.21 14.55
CA TYR A 113 -19.84 -24.54 13.49
C TYR A 113 -18.35 -24.77 13.73
N PRO A 114 -17.59 -25.36 12.79
CA PRO A 114 -16.15 -25.55 12.94
C PRO A 114 -15.42 -24.22 12.86
N TYR A 115 -14.46 -23.99 13.74
CA TYR A 115 -13.65 -22.78 13.79
C TYR A 115 -12.19 -23.13 14.04
N GLU A 116 -11.31 -22.67 13.17
CA GLU A 116 -9.88 -22.96 13.27
C GLU A 116 -9.17 -21.98 14.20
N ILE A 117 -8.40 -22.52 15.14
CA ILE A 117 -7.42 -21.77 15.92
C ILE A 117 -6.05 -22.38 15.62
N ALA A 118 -5.29 -21.75 14.72
CA ALA A 118 -4.00 -22.25 14.26
C ALA A 118 -2.88 -21.94 15.28
N ALA A 119 -1.75 -22.59 15.12
CA ALA A 119 -0.53 -22.15 15.77
C ALA A 119 -0.02 -20.87 15.11
N ARG A 120 0.31 -19.85 15.90
CA ARG A 120 1.01 -18.68 15.38
C ARG A 120 2.39 -19.10 14.87
N ALA A 121 2.79 -18.63 13.69
CA ALA A 121 4.11 -18.91 13.15
C ALA A 121 5.20 -18.30 14.04
N GLU A 122 6.29 -19.03 14.26
CA GLU A 122 7.44 -18.53 15.03
C GLU A 122 8.03 -17.30 14.33
N GLY A 123 8.26 -16.22 15.09
CA GLY A 123 8.82 -14.97 14.58
C GLY A 123 7.82 -14.09 13.80
N SER A 124 6.54 -14.48 13.68
CA SER A 124 5.57 -13.68 12.92
C SER A 124 5.32 -12.30 13.52
N ALA A 125 5.45 -12.17 14.84
CA ALA A 125 5.31 -10.88 15.53
C ALA A 125 6.45 -9.90 15.20
N GLU A 126 7.64 -10.41 14.89
CA GLU A 126 8.86 -9.65 14.60
C GLU A 126 9.07 -9.43 13.10
N ARG A 127 8.07 -9.74 12.26
CA ARG A 127 8.18 -9.56 10.80
C ARG A 127 8.60 -8.14 10.43
N GLU A 128 9.52 -8.06 9.48
CA GLU A 128 9.96 -6.79 8.94
C GLU A 128 8.95 -6.26 7.91
N SER A 129 8.87 -4.93 7.79
CA SER A 129 7.98 -4.25 6.85
C SER A 129 8.78 -3.44 5.83
N PHE A 130 8.11 -2.58 5.05
CA PHE A 130 8.78 -1.69 4.12
C PHE A 130 9.44 -0.51 4.86
N THR A 131 10.56 -0.04 4.31
CA THR A 131 11.41 1.00 4.90
C THR A 131 11.96 1.93 3.81
N THR A 132 12.85 2.85 4.17
CA THR A 132 13.60 3.69 3.22
C THR A 132 14.43 2.92 2.20
N ALA A 133 14.75 1.65 2.46
CA ALA A 133 15.45 0.80 1.51
C ALA A 133 14.57 0.38 0.33
N ASP A 134 13.25 0.47 0.51
CA ASP A 134 12.30 -0.01 -0.48
C ASP A 134 11.96 1.03 -1.55
N MET A 135 11.57 0.53 -2.71
CA MET A 135 10.85 1.24 -3.75
C MET A 135 9.52 0.55 -3.99
N ILE A 136 8.45 1.30 -3.81
CA ILE A 136 7.08 0.79 -3.96
C ILE A 136 6.63 0.96 -5.40
N TYR A 137 6.15 -0.12 -6.01
CA TYR A 137 5.50 -0.11 -7.31
C TYR A 137 3.99 -0.20 -7.12
N LEU A 138 3.28 0.91 -7.40
CA LEU A 138 1.82 0.98 -7.30
C LEU A 138 1.19 0.35 -8.54
N ILE A 139 0.34 -0.64 -8.34
CA ILE A 139 -0.41 -1.33 -9.37
C ILE A 139 -1.92 -1.13 -9.16
N MET A 140 -2.64 -0.82 -10.23
CA MET A 140 -4.09 -1.00 -10.29
C MET A 140 -4.36 -2.36 -10.96
N PRO A 141 -4.77 -3.41 -10.19
CA PRO A 141 -4.83 -4.79 -10.70
C PRO A 141 -5.67 -4.93 -11.96
N ASP A 142 -6.89 -4.39 -11.95
CA ASP A 142 -7.81 -4.42 -13.10
C ASP A 142 -7.21 -3.85 -14.39
N ARG A 143 -6.21 -2.95 -14.27
CA ARG A 143 -5.58 -2.22 -15.39
C ARG A 143 -4.17 -2.70 -15.71
N PHE A 144 -3.64 -3.70 -15.01
CA PHE A 144 -2.25 -4.10 -15.16
C PHE A 144 -2.06 -5.27 -16.14
N ALA A 145 -2.60 -6.43 -15.83
CA ALA A 145 -2.47 -7.60 -16.69
C ALA A 145 -3.55 -8.64 -16.37
N ASN A 146 -4.11 -9.22 -17.42
CA ASN A 146 -5.06 -10.32 -17.32
C ASN A 146 -4.31 -11.66 -17.40
N GLY A 147 -4.23 -12.36 -16.29
CA GLY A 147 -3.56 -13.66 -16.16
C GLY A 147 -4.51 -14.84 -16.26
N ASP A 148 -5.80 -14.62 -15.95
CA ASP A 148 -6.85 -15.63 -16.00
C ASP A 148 -8.15 -15.06 -16.57
N THR A 149 -8.40 -15.26 -17.84
CA THR A 149 -9.61 -14.78 -18.50
C THR A 149 -10.90 -15.47 -18.04
N SER A 150 -10.82 -16.53 -17.23
CA SER A 150 -12.01 -17.23 -16.73
C SER A 150 -12.69 -16.47 -15.60
N ASN A 151 -11.96 -15.56 -14.91
CA ASN A 151 -12.48 -14.75 -13.82
C ASN A 151 -12.91 -13.33 -14.24
N ASP A 152 -12.77 -12.94 -15.51
CA ASP A 152 -13.16 -11.61 -16.03
C ASP A 152 -14.59 -11.21 -15.62
N SER A 153 -15.49 -12.19 -15.51
CA SER A 153 -16.87 -12.04 -15.05
C SER A 153 -17.30 -13.29 -14.30
N THR A 154 -17.69 -13.14 -13.05
CA THR A 154 -18.17 -14.23 -12.19
C THR A 154 -19.67 -14.13 -11.97
N ASP A 155 -20.35 -15.23 -11.66
CA ASP A 155 -21.81 -15.24 -11.51
C ASP A 155 -22.27 -14.48 -10.26
N ASP A 156 -21.43 -14.42 -9.23
CA ASP A 156 -21.67 -13.81 -7.91
C ASP A 156 -21.47 -12.28 -7.89
N THR A 157 -20.90 -11.68 -8.94
CA THR A 157 -20.65 -10.23 -9.00
C THR A 157 -21.58 -9.49 -9.97
N ALA A 158 -21.95 -8.26 -9.63
CA ALA A 158 -22.88 -7.45 -10.41
C ALA A 158 -22.22 -6.79 -11.62
N ASP A 159 -21.09 -6.11 -11.44
CA ASP A 159 -20.34 -5.41 -12.48
C ASP A 159 -19.52 -6.42 -13.30
N LYS A 160 -19.71 -6.42 -14.62
CA LYS A 160 -19.13 -7.42 -15.53
C LYS A 160 -18.01 -6.83 -16.36
N TYR A 161 -17.25 -7.68 -17.00
CA TYR A 161 -16.18 -7.31 -17.93
C TYR A 161 -16.67 -6.37 -19.05
N ALA A 162 -16.02 -5.21 -19.15
CA ALA A 162 -16.36 -4.16 -20.12
C ALA A 162 -15.11 -3.33 -20.49
N ARG A 163 -14.05 -3.98 -20.96
CA ARG A 163 -12.75 -3.33 -21.25
C ARG A 163 -12.82 -2.16 -22.23
N HIS A 164 -13.90 -2.05 -23.00
CA HIS A 164 -14.11 -0.95 -23.93
C HIS A 164 -14.65 0.34 -23.27
N GLU A 165 -15.04 0.26 -21.99
CA GLU A 165 -15.56 1.36 -21.19
C GLU A 165 -14.51 1.84 -20.19
N LEU A 166 -14.21 3.14 -20.17
CA LEU A 166 -13.15 3.70 -19.31
C LEU A 166 -13.35 3.45 -17.82
N PHE A 167 -14.59 3.33 -17.39
CA PHE A 167 -14.97 3.05 -16.00
C PHE A 167 -15.42 1.60 -15.78
N GLY A 168 -15.40 0.76 -16.82
CA GLY A 168 -15.72 -0.66 -16.73
C GLY A 168 -14.57 -1.48 -16.18
N ARG A 169 -14.83 -2.75 -15.89
CA ARG A 169 -13.80 -3.71 -15.53
C ARG A 169 -13.05 -4.20 -16.78
N HIS A 170 -11.72 -4.23 -16.69
CA HIS A 170 -10.86 -4.60 -17.80
C HIS A 170 -10.24 -6.00 -17.67
N GLY A 171 -10.45 -6.68 -16.52
CA GLY A 171 -10.09 -8.08 -16.31
C GLY A 171 -8.62 -8.32 -15.95
N GLY A 172 -7.87 -7.30 -15.53
CA GLY A 172 -6.57 -7.54 -14.90
C GLY A 172 -6.78 -8.16 -13.51
N ASP A 173 -5.86 -9.04 -13.07
CA ASP A 173 -6.03 -9.90 -11.91
C ASP A 173 -4.71 -10.21 -11.16
N ILE A 174 -4.81 -10.90 -10.03
CA ILE A 174 -3.65 -11.32 -9.22
C ILE A 174 -2.73 -12.26 -10.02
N GLN A 175 -3.28 -13.17 -10.83
CA GLN A 175 -2.47 -14.06 -11.65
C GLN A 175 -1.65 -13.27 -12.67
N GLY A 176 -2.21 -12.22 -13.25
CA GLY A 176 -1.51 -11.29 -14.15
C GLY A 176 -0.36 -10.56 -13.45
N ILE A 177 -0.52 -10.19 -12.17
CA ILE A 177 0.58 -9.61 -11.38
C ILE A 177 1.66 -10.66 -11.13
N ILE A 178 1.32 -11.87 -10.70
CA ILE A 178 2.24 -12.98 -10.47
C ILE A 178 3.08 -13.24 -11.74
N ASN A 179 2.45 -13.28 -12.90
CA ASN A 179 3.11 -13.52 -14.19
C ASN A 179 4.11 -12.41 -14.59
N ASN A 180 4.02 -11.23 -13.96
CA ASN A 180 4.89 -10.08 -14.25
C ASN A 180 5.83 -9.70 -13.09
N LEU A 181 5.98 -10.53 -12.05
CA LEU A 181 6.88 -10.26 -10.93
C LEU A 181 8.34 -10.09 -11.36
N ASP A 182 8.78 -10.78 -12.42
CA ASP A 182 10.13 -10.63 -12.97
C ASP A 182 10.36 -9.24 -13.57
N TYR A 183 9.37 -8.71 -14.30
CA TYR A 183 9.41 -7.34 -14.81
C TYR A 183 9.53 -6.31 -13.67
N ILE A 184 8.72 -6.48 -12.63
CA ILE A 184 8.69 -5.59 -11.46
C ILE A 184 10.02 -5.66 -10.69
N SER A 185 10.57 -6.86 -10.49
CA SER A 185 11.88 -7.05 -9.85
C SER A 185 13.02 -6.46 -10.67
N ASP A 186 13.00 -6.63 -12.01
CA ASP A 186 14.02 -6.08 -12.93
C ASP A 186 13.97 -4.54 -12.96
N LEU A 187 12.80 -3.93 -12.80
CA LEU A 187 12.66 -2.48 -12.65
C LEU A 187 13.39 -1.95 -11.40
N GLY A 188 13.59 -2.79 -10.39
CA GLY A 188 14.20 -2.40 -9.12
C GLY A 188 13.22 -2.23 -7.98
N ALA A 189 11.94 -2.55 -8.18
CA ALA A 189 10.95 -2.54 -7.11
C ALA A 189 11.26 -3.60 -6.05
N THR A 190 11.04 -3.23 -4.79
CA THR A 190 11.21 -4.09 -3.62
C THR A 190 9.93 -4.21 -2.81
N ALA A 191 8.90 -3.47 -3.18
CA ALA A 191 7.56 -3.60 -2.64
C ALA A 191 6.51 -3.33 -3.72
N ILE A 192 5.37 -3.98 -3.62
CA ILE A 192 4.20 -3.73 -4.47
C ILE A 192 3.05 -3.26 -3.57
N TRP A 193 2.41 -2.19 -3.99
CA TRP A 193 1.13 -1.74 -3.48
C TRP A 193 0.09 -1.88 -4.59
N CYS A 194 -0.91 -2.74 -4.39
CA CYS A 194 -2.08 -2.83 -5.26
C CYS A 194 -3.21 -1.95 -4.70
N THR A 195 -4.01 -1.28 -5.57
CA THR A 195 -5.31 -0.76 -5.14
C THR A 195 -6.15 -1.90 -4.58
N PRO A 196 -7.23 -1.65 -3.79
CA PRO A 196 -7.88 -2.69 -3.01
C PRO A 196 -8.24 -3.94 -3.83
N LEU A 197 -7.93 -5.10 -3.26
CA LEU A 197 -8.20 -6.41 -3.84
C LEU A 197 -9.40 -7.12 -3.19
N LEU A 198 -9.92 -6.57 -2.08
CA LEU A 198 -11.11 -7.10 -1.42
C LEU A 198 -12.34 -6.93 -2.31
N GLU A 199 -13.34 -7.78 -2.08
CA GLU A 199 -14.56 -7.76 -2.87
C GLU A 199 -15.18 -6.36 -2.95
N ASP A 200 -15.46 -5.92 -4.18
CA ASP A 200 -16.23 -4.71 -4.49
C ASP A 200 -17.38 -5.12 -5.43
N ASN A 201 -18.48 -5.56 -4.86
CA ASN A 201 -19.65 -6.02 -5.61
C ASN A 201 -20.65 -4.89 -5.87
N GLN A 202 -20.14 -3.67 -6.13
CA GLN A 202 -20.97 -2.58 -6.62
C GLN A 202 -21.47 -2.89 -8.03
N PRO A 203 -22.66 -2.41 -8.41
CA PRO A 203 -23.22 -2.67 -9.73
C PRO A 203 -22.51 -1.94 -10.87
N GLU A 204 -21.74 -0.91 -10.55
CA GLU A 204 -20.98 -0.06 -11.50
C GLU A 204 -19.68 0.41 -10.88
N HIS A 205 -18.64 0.59 -11.70
CA HIS A 205 -17.35 1.17 -11.32
C HIS A 205 -16.54 0.37 -10.28
N SER A 206 -16.85 -0.90 -10.08
CA SER A 206 -16.18 -1.75 -9.06
C SER A 206 -14.70 -2.04 -9.36
N TYR A 207 -14.20 -1.65 -10.53
CA TYR A 207 -12.82 -1.91 -10.97
C TYR A 207 -11.74 -1.30 -10.05
N HIS A 208 -12.09 -0.29 -9.27
CA HIS A 208 -11.14 0.40 -8.39
C HIS A 208 -10.97 -0.28 -7.02
N GLY A 209 -11.98 -1.06 -6.55
CA GLY A 209 -11.94 -1.83 -5.32
C GLY A 209 -12.20 -1.04 -4.02
N TYR A 210 -12.42 0.30 -4.10
CA TYR A 210 -12.55 1.12 -2.88
C TYR A 210 -13.92 1.03 -2.18
N ALA A 211 -14.96 0.50 -2.84
CA ALA A 211 -16.29 0.33 -2.24
C ALA A 211 -16.48 -1.13 -1.76
N CYS A 212 -15.69 -1.54 -0.77
CA CYS A 212 -15.60 -2.91 -0.25
C CYS A 212 -16.97 -3.45 0.17
N THR A 213 -17.31 -4.67 -0.27
CA THR A 213 -18.55 -5.38 0.05
C THR A 213 -18.34 -6.66 0.88
N ASP A 214 -17.10 -7.12 1.01
CA ASP A 214 -16.70 -8.19 1.91
C ASP A 214 -15.25 -7.99 2.38
N TYR A 215 -15.05 -7.84 3.68
CA TYR A 215 -13.74 -7.51 4.26
C TYR A 215 -12.81 -8.72 4.44
N TYR A 216 -13.31 -9.95 4.31
CA TYR A 216 -12.51 -11.15 4.50
C TYR A 216 -12.27 -11.97 3.22
N HIS A 217 -12.78 -11.51 2.09
CA HIS A 217 -12.61 -12.20 0.82
C HIS A 217 -12.02 -11.30 -0.27
N ILE A 218 -11.11 -11.86 -1.03
CA ILE A 218 -10.60 -11.27 -2.28
C ILE A 218 -11.74 -11.29 -3.30
N ASP A 219 -11.85 -10.23 -4.11
CA ASP A 219 -12.80 -10.14 -5.22
C ASP A 219 -12.60 -11.31 -6.20
N SER A 220 -13.65 -12.07 -6.47
CA SER A 220 -13.59 -13.26 -7.31
C SER A 220 -13.10 -12.99 -8.73
N ARG A 221 -13.19 -11.72 -9.18
CA ARG A 221 -12.64 -11.26 -10.48
C ARG A 221 -11.15 -10.93 -10.42
N PHE A 222 -10.55 -10.88 -9.24
CA PHE A 222 -9.10 -10.82 -9.04
C PHE A 222 -8.50 -12.17 -8.68
N GLY A 223 -9.30 -13.11 -8.19
CA GLY A 223 -8.91 -14.42 -7.72
C GLY A 223 -9.62 -14.80 -6.42
N ASP A 224 -8.91 -15.43 -5.51
CA ASP A 224 -9.39 -15.82 -4.20
C ASP A 224 -8.33 -15.59 -3.11
N ASN A 225 -8.69 -15.88 -1.87
CA ASN A 225 -7.79 -15.73 -0.74
C ASN A 225 -6.51 -16.57 -0.90
N ASP A 226 -6.61 -17.80 -1.37
CA ASP A 226 -5.46 -18.70 -1.54
C ASP A 226 -4.53 -18.21 -2.63
N LEU A 227 -5.06 -17.67 -3.73
CA LEU A 227 -4.26 -17.04 -4.77
C LEU A 227 -3.56 -15.78 -4.25
N PHE A 228 -4.23 -14.97 -3.39
CA PHE A 228 -3.60 -13.82 -2.74
C PHE A 228 -2.41 -14.25 -1.87
N LYS A 229 -2.58 -15.30 -1.06
CA LYS A 229 -1.49 -15.86 -0.25
C LYS A 229 -0.35 -16.36 -1.13
N THR A 230 -0.66 -17.07 -2.21
CA THR A 230 0.32 -17.50 -3.22
C THR A 230 1.05 -16.31 -3.85
N TYR A 231 0.36 -15.22 -4.11
CA TYR A 231 0.95 -13.97 -4.61
C TYR A 231 1.97 -13.39 -3.63
N VAL A 232 1.62 -13.32 -2.33
CA VAL A 232 2.56 -12.88 -1.29
C VAL A 232 3.80 -13.77 -1.25
N GLU A 233 3.63 -15.09 -1.25
CA GLU A 233 4.74 -16.05 -1.25
C GLU A 233 5.63 -15.90 -2.49
N LYS A 234 5.04 -15.76 -3.68
CA LYS A 234 5.78 -15.58 -4.94
C LYS A 234 6.53 -14.25 -5.02
N ALA A 235 5.96 -13.19 -4.47
CA ALA A 235 6.64 -11.90 -4.35
C ALA A 235 7.84 -12.00 -3.39
N HIS A 236 7.67 -12.65 -2.23
CA HIS A 236 8.75 -12.90 -1.28
C HIS A 236 9.90 -13.73 -1.87
N GLU A 237 9.62 -14.74 -2.71
CA GLU A 237 10.64 -15.50 -3.44
C GLU A 237 11.55 -14.59 -4.29
N LYS A 238 11.06 -13.41 -4.68
CA LYS A 238 11.81 -12.40 -5.46
C LYS A 238 12.34 -11.24 -4.61
N GLY A 239 12.16 -11.29 -3.29
CA GLY A 239 12.55 -10.22 -2.38
C GLY A 239 11.64 -8.98 -2.51
N ILE A 240 10.41 -9.16 -2.93
CA ILE A 240 9.39 -8.11 -3.06
C ILE A 240 8.39 -8.23 -1.93
N LYS A 241 8.19 -7.17 -1.18
CA LYS A 241 7.21 -7.03 -0.11
C LYS A 241 5.82 -6.69 -0.67
N ILE A 242 4.77 -7.08 0.04
CA ILE A 242 3.38 -6.78 -0.36
C ILE A 242 2.73 -5.82 0.63
N ILE A 243 2.23 -4.72 0.09
CA ILE A 243 1.47 -3.69 0.81
C ILE A 243 0.02 -3.80 0.36
N MET A 244 -0.88 -4.09 1.29
CA MET A 244 -2.30 -4.16 1.02
C MET A 244 -2.94 -2.78 1.20
N ASP A 245 -3.74 -2.35 0.22
CA ASP A 245 -4.59 -1.16 0.33
C ASP A 245 -5.85 -1.52 1.09
N ILE A 246 -6.14 -0.79 2.15
CA ILE A 246 -7.27 -1.05 3.04
C ILE A 246 -8.10 0.20 3.29
N VAL A 247 -9.41 -0.01 3.42
CA VAL A 247 -10.40 1.07 3.54
C VAL A 247 -11.25 0.86 4.80
N PRO A 248 -10.81 1.29 5.98
CA PRO A 248 -11.64 1.19 7.20
C PRO A 248 -12.71 2.27 7.30
N ASN A 249 -12.59 3.39 6.58
CA ASN A 249 -13.48 4.53 6.68
C ASN A 249 -14.92 4.22 6.22
N HIS A 250 -15.09 3.46 5.15
CA HIS A 250 -16.40 3.25 4.56
C HIS A 250 -16.55 1.83 4.00
N ALA A 251 -17.78 1.35 3.93
CA ALA A 251 -18.17 0.15 3.20
C ALA A 251 -18.92 0.51 1.92
N GLY A 252 -18.87 -0.35 0.93
CA GLY A 252 -19.69 -0.21 -0.27
C GLY A 252 -21.19 -0.29 0.05
N SER A 253 -22.00 0.50 -0.67
CA SER A 253 -23.47 0.48 -0.49
C SER A 253 -24.13 -0.85 -0.89
N ALA A 254 -23.40 -1.74 -1.56
CA ALA A 254 -23.81 -3.12 -1.83
C ALA A 254 -23.30 -4.12 -0.78
N HIS A 255 -22.62 -3.68 0.28
CA HIS A 255 -22.15 -4.54 1.35
C HIS A 255 -23.34 -5.28 2.00
N TRP A 256 -23.17 -6.56 2.34
CA TRP A 256 -24.24 -7.37 2.92
C TRP A 256 -24.83 -6.80 4.22
N TRP A 257 -24.06 -5.99 4.99
CA TRP A 257 -24.57 -5.26 6.15
C TRP A 257 -25.69 -4.26 5.80
N MET A 258 -25.79 -3.78 4.55
CA MET A 258 -26.84 -2.83 4.16
C MET A 258 -28.25 -3.45 4.18
N HIS A 259 -28.34 -4.78 4.14
CA HIS A 259 -29.62 -5.49 4.24
C HIS A 259 -30.07 -5.65 5.70
N ASP A 260 -29.12 -5.83 6.61
CA ASP A 260 -29.35 -5.98 8.05
C ASP A 260 -28.06 -5.64 8.81
N THR A 261 -28.07 -4.57 9.57
CA THR A 261 -26.92 -4.11 10.36
C THR A 261 -26.94 -4.70 11.77
N PRO A 262 -25.77 -5.03 12.35
CA PRO A 262 -25.71 -5.50 13.74
C PRO A 262 -26.33 -4.49 14.72
N PHE A 263 -25.90 -3.22 14.64
CA PHE A 263 -26.38 -2.13 15.47
C PHE A 263 -26.87 -0.96 14.60
N LYS A 264 -27.79 -0.15 15.14
CA LYS A 264 -28.33 1.03 14.44
C LYS A 264 -27.29 2.09 14.15
N ASP A 265 -26.24 2.14 14.95
CA ASP A 265 -25.09 3.04 14.84
C ASP A 265 -23.85 2.32 14.27
N TRP A 266 -24.05 1.27 13.48
CA TRP A 266 -22.97 0.58 12.74
C TRP A 266 -22.30 1.50 11.71
N TYR A 267 -23.13 2.37 11.13
CA TYR A 267 -22.78 3.43 10.19
C TYR A 267 -23.21 4.77 10.71
N HIS A 268 -22.63 5.85 10.19
CA HIS A 268 -23.19 7.17 10.35
C HIS A 268 -24.39 7.34 9.42
N VAL A 269 -25.57 7.53 10.04
CA VAL A 269 -26.86 7.65 9.33
C VAL A 269 -27.36 9.08 9.43
N PHE A 270 -27.76 9.64 8.31
CA PHE A 270 -28.32 10.99 8.22
C PHE A 270 -29.72 10.95 7.62
N ASP A 271 -30.59 11.91 7.98
CA ASP A 271 -31.95 12.03 7.42
C ASP A 271 -31.94 12.18 5.89
N THR A 272 -30.90 12.81 5.37
CA THR A 272 -30.61 12.96 3.95
C THR A 272 -29.13 12.70 3.70
N TYR A 273 -28.77 12.26 2.50
CA TYR A 273 -27.36 12.08 2.16
C TYR A 273 -26.52 13.30 2.55
N THR A 274 -25.51 13.03 3.36
CA THR A 274 -24.55 14.02 3.85
C THR A 274 -23.14 13.50 3.58
N GLY A 275 -22.45 14.13 2.64
CA GLY A 275 -21.06 13.84 2.34
C GLY A 275 -20.11 14.54 3.31
N SER A 276 -18.90 14.00 3.48
CA SER A 276 -17.83 14.69 4.19
C SER A 276 -17.58 16.08 3.59
N ASN A 277 -17.30 17.05 4.45
CA ASN A 277 -16.95 18.41 4.01
C ASN A 277 -15.48 18.55 3.58
N ILE A 278 -14.67 17.48 3.72
CA ILE A 278 -13.25 17.40 3.33
C ILE A 278 -12.40 18.52 3.99
N ALA A 279 -12.77 18.91 5.21
CA ALA A 279 -12.16 20.01 5.93
C ALA A 279 -11.16 19.53 6.99
N PHE A 280 -10.07 18.83 6.59
CA PHE A 280 -9.08 18.22 7.50
C PHE A 280 -8.47 19.17 8.51
N SER A 281 -8.51 20.48 8.28
CA SER A 281 -8.08 21.48 9.25
C SER A 281 -8.92 21.44 10.53
N THR A 282 -10.16 20.97 10.47
CA THR A 282 -11.05 20.89 11.65
C THR A 282 -10.53 19.92 12.71
N ASN A 283 -9.77 18.90 12.33
CA ASN A 283 -9.18 17.94 13.27
C ASN A 283 -8.16 18.57 14.23
N MET A 284 -7.47 19.63 13.80
CA MET A 284 -6.39 20.27 14.56
C MET A 284 -6.67 21.71 14.96
N ASP A 285 -7.72 22.35 14.42
CA ASP A 285 -8.09 23.72 14.76
C ASP A 285 -8.86 23.76 16.08
N PRO A 286 -8.29 24.33 17.18
CA PRO A 286 -8.97 24.38 18.48
C PRO A 286 -10.22 25.26 18.46
N ASN A 287 -10.43 26.04 17.41
CA ASN A 287 -11.59 26.93 17.25
C ASN A 287 -12.59 26.40 16.21
N ALA A 288 -12.35 25.20 15.65
CA ALA A 288 -13.26 24.61 14.68
C ALA A 288 -14.66 24.38 15.26
N SER A 289 -15.68 24.55 14.42
CA SER A 289 -17.03 24.16 14.76
C SER A 289 -17.12 22.66 15.00
N LYS A 290 -17.69 22.23 16.12
CA LYS A 290 -17.94 20.81 16.40
C LYS A 290 -18.82 20.16 15.34
N LYS A 291 -19.71 20.91 14.71
CA LYS A 291 -20.56 20.42 13.63
C LYS A 291 -19.73 20.17 12.39
N ASP A 292 -18.78 21.04 12.05
CA ASP A 292 -17.93 20.86 10.87
C ASP A 292 -16.95 19.70 11.06
N LEU A 293 -16.39 19.57 12.27
CA LEU A 293 -15.57 18.40 12.61
C LEU A 293 -16.40 17.10 12.50
N TYR A 294 -17.60 17.06 13.07
CA TYR A 294 -18.48 15.90 12.96
C TYR A 294 -18.79 15.53 11.51
N ILE A 295 -19.10 16.52 10.64
CA ILE A 295 -19.34 16.24 9.21
C ILE A 295 -18.05 15.80 8.49
N GLN A 296 -16.89 16.29 8.93
CA GLN A 296 -15.60 15.84 8.40
C GLN A 296 -15.37 14.35 8.67
N GLU A 297 -15.61 13.88 9.89
CA GLU A 297 -15.29 12.53 10.36
C GLU A 297 -16.43 11.51 10.15
N SER A 298 -17.66 11.96 9.89
CA SER A 298 -18.85 11.09 9.83
C SER A 298 -19.59 11.18 8.49
N GLY A 299 -19.28 12.18 7.65
CA GLY A 299 -19.91 12.36 6.36
C GLY A 299 -19.44 11.29 5.37
N TRP A 300 -20.37 10.72 4.60
CA TRP A 300 -20.04 9.69 3.63
C TRP A 300 -19.04 10.21 2.59
N PHE A 301 -18.08 9.37 2.21
CA PHE A 301 -17.12 9.71 1.17
C PHE A 301 -17.82 9.90 -0.19
N ASP A 302 -18.68 8.96 -0.56
CA ASP A 302 -19.56 9.01 -1.73
C ASP A 302 -20.90 8.35 -1.41
N LYS A 303 -21.89 8.50 -2.28
CA LYS A 303 -23.20 7.85 -2.14
C LYS A 303 -23.11 6.31 -2.15
N SER A 304 -22.13 5.77 -2.83
CA SER A 304 -21.83 4.35 -2.89
C SER A 304 -20.89 3.88 -1.78
N MET A 305 -20.39 4.78 -0.93
CA MET A 305 -19.38 4.54 0.10
C MET A 305 -19.90 5.04 1.45
N VAL A 306 -20.57 4.15 2.19
CA VAL A 306 -21.27 4.45 3.45
C VAL A 306 -20.28 4.50 4.59
N ASP A 307 -20.26 5.61 5.32
CA ASP A 307 -19.30 5.88 6.39
C ASP A 307 -19.51 4.96 7.60
N MET A 308 -18.42 4.30 8.05
CA MET A 308 -18.41 3.39 9.18
C MET A 308 -18.24 4.15 10.49
N ASN A 309 -19.03 3.86 11.49
CA ASN A 309 -18.93 4.50 12.80
C ASN A 309 -17.87 3.78 13.68
N LEU A 310 -16.63 4.24 13.63
CA LEU A 310 -15.54 3.67 14.44
C LEU A 310 -15.64 4.02 15.93
N ASP A 311 -16.46 5.00 16.34
CA ASP A 311 -16.79 5.24 17.75
C ASP A 311 -17.62 4.10 18.36
N ASN A 312 -18.30 3.29 17.53
CA ASN A 312 -18.92 2.05 17.99
C ASN A 312 -17.82 1.00 18.29
N PRO A 313 -17.70 0.53 19.56
CA PRO A 313 -16.60 -0.36 19.96
C PRO A 313 -16.58 -1.71 19.24
N TYR A 314 -17.73 -2.18 18.74
CA TYR A 314 -17.79 -3.41 17.97
C TYR A 314 -17.26 -3.22 16.55
N VAL A 315 -17.55 -2.06 15.93
CA VAL A 315 -16.99 -1.69 14.62
C VAL A 315 -15.47 -1.56 14.71
N LEU A 316 -14.99 -0.77 15.69
CA LEU A 316 -13.56 -0.60 15.89
C LEU A 316 -12.83 -1.93 16.15
N ASN A 317 -13.41 -2.78 17.00
CA ASN A 317 -12.81 -4.07 17.32
C ASN A 317 -12.82 -5.02 16.11
N TYR A 318 -13.87 -4.98 15.30
CA TYR A 318 -13.93 -5.73 14.05
C TYR A 318 -12.78 -5.33 13.12
N PHE A 319 -12.55 -4.04 12.89
CA PHE A 319 -11.45 -3.57 12.03
C PHE A 319 -10.06 -3.82 12.60
N LYS A 320 -9.88 -3.79 13.93
CA LYS A 320 -8.61 -4.20 14.57
C LYS A 320 -8.30 -5.66 14.27
N GLN A 321 -9.26 -6.55 14.45
CA GLN A 321 -9.09 -7.99 14.19
C GLN A 321 -8.93 -8.30 12.70
N TRP A 322 -9.69 -7.62 11.84
CA TRP A 322 -9.60 -7.73 10.39
C TRP A 322 -8.18 -7.44 9.87
N ALA A 323 -7.58 -6.31 10.29
CA ALA A 323 -6.22 -5.97 9.90
C ALA A 323 -5.20 -7.02 10.37
N ILE A 324 -5.30 -7.42 11.65
CA ILE A 324 -4.41 -8.43 12.24
C ILE A 324 -4.58 -9.79 11.56
N TRP A 325 -5.81 -10.16 11.20
CA TRP A 325 -6.10 -11.40 10.49
C TRP A 325 -5.40 -11.43 9.11
N TRP A 326 -5.52 -10.38 8.31
CA TRP A 326 -4.86 -10.32 7.00
C TRP A 326 -3.34 -10.40 7.12
N ILE A 327 -2.75 -9.72 8.11
CA ILE A 327 -1.29 -9.76 8.36
C ILE A 327 -0.85 -11.19 8.71
N GLU A 328 -1.50 -11.82 9.68
CA GLU A 328 -1.07 -13.14 10.16
C GLU A 328 -1.38 -14.25 9.15
N TRP A 329 -2.54 -14.16 8.49
CA TRP A 329 -2.99 -15.19 7.57
C TRP A 329 -2.22 -15.21 6.25
N SER A 330 -1.96 -14.06 5.65
CA SER A 330 -1.31 -13.97 4.35
C SER A 330 0.20 -13.77 4.41
N GLY A 331 0.72 -13.23 5.51
CA GLY A 331 2.13 -12.87 5.64
C GLY A 331 2.52 -11.57 4.94
N LEU A 332 1.56 -10.70 4.57
CA LEU A 332 1.81 -9.40 3.93
C LEU A 332 2.69 -8.49 4.81
N ASP A 333 3.31 -7.46 4.22
CA ASP A 333 4.40 -6.69 4.81
C ASP A 333 4.02 -5.28 5.21
N GLY A 334 2.87 -4.78 4.82
CA GLY A 334 2.45 -3.42 5.15
C GLY A 334 1.04 -3.09 4.74
N PHE A 335 0.54 -1.96 5.24
CA PHE A 335 -0.72 -1.38 4.79
C PHE A 335 -0.54 0.01 4.19
N ARG A 336 -1.31 0.31 3.16
CA ARG A 336 -1.71 1.67 2.80
C ARG A 336 -3.16 1.84 3.22
N VAL A 337 -3.45 2.87 3.98
CA VAL A 337 -4.79 3.17 4.49
C VAL A 337 -5.38 4.32 3.69
N ASP A 338 -6.44 4.02 2.96
CA ASP A 338 -7.22 4.98 2.19
C ASP A 338 -7.95 5.97 3.09
N THR A 339 -8.12 7.20 2.60
CA THR A 339 -8.96 8.22 3.26
C THR A 339 -8.71 8.36 4.76
N TYR A 340 -7.45 8.28 5.21
CA TYR A 340 -7.10 8.18 6.64
C TYR A 340 -7.75 9.27 7.52
N PRO A 341 -7.71 10.57 7.17
CA PRO A 341 -8.25 11.63 8.03
C PRO A 341 -9.78 11.80 7.95
N TYR A 342 -10.47 10.97 7.18
CA TYR A 342 -11.94 10.98 7.15
C TYR A 342 -12.55 10.19 8.30
N ASN A 343 -11.78 9.30 8.93
CA ASN A 343 -12.21 8.52 10.09
C ASN A 343 -12.19 9.38 11.38
N GLU A 344 -12.90 8.92 12.41
CA GLU A 344 -12.73 9.44 13.76
C GLU A 344 -11.29 9.21 14.23
N ARG A 345 -10.61 10.28 14.56
CA ARG A 345 -9.16 10.26 14.78
C ARG A 345 -8.73 9.38 15.97
N GLU A 346 -9.47 9.41 17.08
CA GLU A 346 -9.12 8.65 18.29
C GLU A 346 -9.31 7.13 18.09
N PRO A 347 -10.41 6.64 17.49
CA PRO A 347 -10.54 5.25 17.10
C PRO A 347 -9.44 4.77 16.13
N MET A 348 -9.08 5.59 15.12
CA MET A 348 -8.01 5.25 14.20
C MET A 348 -6.64 5.18 14.88
N ALA A 349 -6.35 6.04 15.83
CA ALA A 349 -5.14 5.93 16.65
C ALA A 349 -5.11 4.62 17.44
N GLN A 350 -6.23 4.21 18.05
CA GLN A 350 -6.35 2.91 18.73
C GLN A 350 -6.22 1.72 17.76
N TRP A 351 -6.68 1.86 16.53
CA TRP A 351 -6.51 0.85 15.49
C TRP A 351 -5.03 0.69 15.12
N CYS A 352 -4.31 1.80 14.86
CA CYS A 352 -2.86 1.79 14.62
C CYS A 352 -2.11 1.17 15.80
N GLU A 353 -2.42 1.59 17.03
CA GLU A 353 -1.81 1.07 18.24
C GLU A 353 -1.99 -0.46 18.36
N ALA A 354 -3.19 -0.98 18.06
CA ALA A 354 -3.46 -2.41 18.13
C ALA A 354 -2.60 -3.20 17.14
N VAL A 355 -2.47 -2.74 15.90
CA VAL A 355 -1.60 -3.36 14.89
C VAL A 355 -0.14 -3.29 15.33
N MET A 356 0.34 -2.13 15.79
CA MET A 356 1.72 -1.95 16.23
C MET A 356 2.06 -2.74 17.50
N ASN A 357 1.10 -2.95 18.39
CA ASN A 357 1.28 -3.81 19.57
C ASN A 357 1.45 -5.27 19.19
N GLU A 358 0.74 -5.72 18.14
CA GLU A 358 0.84 -7.10 17.65
C GLU A 358 2.11 -7.32 16.82
N TYR A 359 2.47 -6.33 15.98
CA TYR A 359 3.59 -6.36 15.03
C TYR A 359 4.42 -5.06 15.11
N PRO A 360 5.37 -4.94 16.04
CA PRO A 360 6.08 -3.68 16.33
C PRO A 360 6.89 -3.11 15.13
N ASN A 361 7.37 -3.98 14.24
CA ASN A 361 8.15 -3.57 13.07
C ASN A 361 7.27 -3.27 11.84
N PHE A 362 5.96 -3.56 11.91
CA PHE A 362 5.05 -3.34 10.79
C PHE A 362 4.97 -1.85 10.41
N ASN A 363 4.74 -1.55 9.14
CA ASN A 363 4.58 -0.18 8.67
C ASN A 363 3.19 0.02 8.05
N ILE A 364 2.61 1.16 8.37
CA ILE A 364 1.32 1.63 7.88
C ILE A 364 1.55 3.00 7.29
N VAL A 365 1.19 3.19 6.01
CA VAL A 365 1.18 4.51 5.39
C VAL A 365 -0.24 4.99 5.19
N GLY A 366 -0.59 6.12 5.80
CA GLY A 366 -1.91 6.73 5.67
C GLY A 366 -1.96 7.74 4.53
N GLU A 367 -3.05 7.70 3.76
CA GLU A 367 -3.34 8.74 2.81
C GLU A 367 -3.94 9.95 3.53
N VAL A 368 -3.15 11.00 3.61
CA VAL A 368 -3.56 12.31 4.10
C VAL A 368 -3.39 13.31 2.95
N TRP A 369 -4.43 13.43 2.12
CA TRP A 369 -4.33 14.25 0.92
C TRP A 369 -4.44 15.75 1.23
N THR A 370 -3.31 16.33 1.53
CA THR A 370 -3.19 17.78 1.79
C THR A 370 -1.87 18.34 1.29
N SER A 371 -1.91 19.53 0.70
CA SER A 371 -0.69 20.27 0.34
C SER A 371 -0.10 21.05 1.54
N SER A 372 -0.76 21.00 2.70
CA SER A 372 -0.34 21.70 3.92
C SER A 372 0.61 20.84 4.75
N ILE A 373 1.88 21.23 4.82
CA ILE A 373 2.90 20.54 5.62
C ILE A 373 2.49 20.37 7.09
N PRO A 374 1.99 21.40 7.81
CA PRO A 374 1.55 21.23 9.19
C PRO A 374 0.37 20.26 9.35
N GLN A 375 -0.56 20.22 8.38
CA GLN A 375 -1.65 19.26 8.42
C GLN A 375 -1.16 17.83 8.20
N LEU A 376 -0.24 17.64 7.27
CA LEU A 376 0.34 16.33 7.04
C LEU A 376 1.13 15.83 8.25
N ALA A 377 1.98 16.70 8.82
CA ALA A 377 2.79 16.38 9.99
C ALA A 377 1.94 16.04 11.23
N TYR A 378 0.78 16.67 11.39
CA TYR A 378 -0.15 16.38 12.49
C TYR A 378 -0.54 14.89 12.55
N TRP A 379 -0.67 14.25 11.40
CA TRP A 379 -1.08 12.85 11.29
C TRP A 379 0.07 11.85 11.40
N GLN A 380 1.34 12.28 11.37
CA GLN A 380 2.44 11.36 11.60
C GLN A 380 2.58 11.03 13.08
N GLY A 381 2.56 9.74 13.44
CA GLY A 381 2.70 9.27 14.82
C GLY A 381 4.02 9.69 15.45
N GLY A 382 3.97 9.96 16.75
CA GLY A 382 5.11 10.46 17.53
C GLY A 382 5.35 11.95 17.40
N ASN A 383 4.60 12.67 16.57
CA ASN A 383 4.73 14.13 16.46
C ASN A 383 4.19 14.84 17.72
N ALA A 384 4.88 15.89 18.15
CA ALA A 384 4.50 16.66 19.34
C ALA A 384 3.36 17.64 19.04
N ASN A 385 2.16 17.12 18.80
CA ASN A 385 0.98 17.93 18.55
C ASN A 385 0.55 18.72 19.80
N LYS A 386 0.11 19.97 19.62
CA LYS A 386 -0.21 20.88 20.75
C LYS A 386 -1.43 20.44 21.55
N ASP A 387 -2.34 19.71 20.96
CA ASP A 387 -3.53 19.14 21.61
C ASP A 387 -3.24 17.81 22.30
N GLY A 388 -2.02 17.27 22.16
CA GLY A 388 -1.58 16.01 22.73
C GLY A 388 -2.02 14.78 21.95
N PHE A 389 -2.66 14.95 20.78
CA PHE A 389 -3.05 13.83 19.92
C PHE A 389 -1.82 13.15 19.32
N ASP A 390 -1.78 11.82 19.39
CA ASP A 390 -0.84 10.95 18.67
C ASP A 390 -1.63 9.93 17.87
N SER A 391 -1.49 9.97 16.56
CA SER A 391 -2.18 9.06 15.65
C SER A 391 -1.64 7.62 15.69
N HIS A 392 -0.44 7.41 16.22
CA HIS A 392 0.34 6.16 16.08
C HIS A 392 0.54 5.69 14.62
N LEU A 393 0.17 6.52 13.65
CA LEU A 393 0.36 6.26 12.22
C LEU A 393 1.83 6.46 11.85
N LYS A 394 2.51 5.39 11.49
CA LYS A 394 3.97 5.41 11.29
C LYS A 394 4.37 6.26 10.09
N SER A 395 3.72 6.09 8.94
CA SER A 395 4.08 6.76 7.69
C SER A 395 2.93 7.54 7.08
N VAL A 396 3.26 8.60 6.35
CA VAL A 396 2.30 9.42 5.59
C VAL A 396 2.75 9.62 4.15
N MET A 397 1.81 9.86 3.23
CA MET A 397 2.08 10.18 1.83
C MET A 397 2.45 11.66 1.67
N ASP A 398 3.62 11.97 1.08
CA ASP A 398 4.16 13.33 0.99
C ASP A 398 3.55 14.12 -0.18
N PHE A 399 2.26 14.47 -0.05
CA PHE A 399 1.57 15.31 -1.03
C PHE A 399 2.19 16.71 -1.21
N PRO A 400 2.70 17.38 -0.15
CA PRO A 400 3.41 18.64 -0.34
C PRO A 400 4.60 18.53 -1.30
N LEU A 401 5.42 17.49 -1.16
CA LEU A 401 6.56 17.26 -2.06
C LEU A 401 6.09 16.86 -3.47
N HIS A 402 5.06 16.01 -3.58
CA HIS A 402 4.44 15.66 -4.85
C HIS A 402 4.03 16.89 -5.65
N ASP A 403 3.29 17.82 -5.01
CA ASP A 403 2.82 19.04 -5.66
C ASP A 403 3.97 19.95 -6.07
N ALA A 404 4.96 20.14 -5.16
CA ALA A 404 6.12 20.99 -5.41
C ALA A 404 7.03 20.45 -6.52
N LEU A 405 7.24 19.13 -6.57
CA LEU A 405 8.07 18.48 -7.60
C LEU A 405 7.45 18.65 -8.99
N ARG A 406 6.18 18.35 -9.13
CA ARG A 406 5.43 18.46 -10.40
C ARG A 406 5.36 19.90 -10.90
N ALA A 407 4.99 20.85 -10.02
CA ALA A 407 4.92 22.26 -10.37
C ALA A 407 6.33 22.82 -10.68
N GLY A 408 7.32 22.52 -9.85
CA GLY A 408 8.68 23.02 -10.00
C GLY A 408 9.36 22.57 -11.28
N LEU A 409 9.15 21.29 -11.69
CA LEU A 409 9.68 20.78 -12.95
C LEU A 409 8.96 21.36 -14.18
N ASN A 410 7.72 21.82 -14.03
CA ASN A 410 6.97 22.47 -15.10
C ASN A 410 7.33 23.95 -15.33
N ASP A 411 7.94 24.59 -14.33
CA ASP A 411 8.36 25.97 -14.44
C ASP A 411 9.64 26.05 -15.29
N ASP A 412 9.61 26.86 -16.35
CA ASP A 412 10.76 27.09 -17.22
C ASP A 412 11.77 28.09 -16.64
N TRP A 413 11.40 28.77 -15.57
CA TRP A 413 12.17 29.76 -14.86
C TRP A 413 12.23 29.44 -13.35
N GLY A 414 13.33 29.76 -12.66
CA GLY A 414 13.53 29.57 -11.23
C GLY A 414 13.70 30.88 -10.46
N GLY A 415 13.03 31.00 -9.32
CA GLY A 415 13.09 32.14 -8.42
C GLY A 415 11.69 32.64 -8.02
N TRP A 416 11.58 33.37 -6.89
CA TRP A 416 10.32 33.91 -6.37
C TRP A 416 9.20 32.85 -6.27
N GLY A 417 9.53 31.67 -5.69
CA GLY A 417 8.55 30.58 -5.51
C GLY A 417 8.24 29.80 -6.78
N GLN A 418 9.11 29.81 -7.80
CA GLN A 418 8.99 29.03 -9.02
C GLN A 418 10.20 28.13 -9.26
N GLY A 419 10.03 27.11 -10.10
CA GLY A 419 11.08 26.16 -10.42
C GLY A 419 11.50 25.33 -9.21
N MET A 420 12.77 25.01 -9.12
CA MET A 420 13.32 24.18 -8.04
C MET A 420 13.21 24.82 -6.65
N VAL A 421 12.90 26.12 -6.55
CA VAL A 421 12.60 26.79 -5.27
C VAL A 421 11.40 26.11 -4.58
N ARG A 422 10.37 25.69 -5.33
CA ARG A 422 9.20 25.00 -4.78
C ARG A 422 9.58 23.74 -4.01
N VAL A 423 10.46 22.95 -4.59
CA VAL A 423 10.96 21.70 -3.99
C VAL A 423 11.81 22.00 -2.75
N TYR A 424 12.73 22.96 -2.86
CA TYR A 424 13.57 23.38 -1.73
C TYR A 424 12.71 23.92 -0.57
N ASP A 425 11.71 24.74 -0.87
CA ASP A 425 10.82 25.31 0.15
C ASP A 425 10.09 24.22 0.94
N VAL A 426 9.58 23.17 0.28
CA VAL A 426 8.94 22.03 0.96
C VAL A 426 9.95 21.30 1.83
N LEU A 427 11.10 20.90 1.28
CA LEU A 427 12.13 20.16 2.00
C LEU A 427 12.75 20.96 3.16
N SER A 428 12.77 22.30 3.06
CA SER A 428 13.22 23.17 4.16
C SER A 428 12.34 23.10 5.40
N HIS A 429 11.13 22.53 5.28
CA HIS A 429 10.19 22.31 6.38
C HIS A 429 10.27 20.88 6.96
N ASP A 430 11.24 20.08 6.55
CA ASP A 430 11.41 18.70 7.06
C ASP A 430 11.49 18.62 8.59
N PHE A 431 11.90 19.70 9.26
CA PHE A 431 11.95 19.81 10.72
C PHE A 431 10.57 19.68 11.41
N VAL A 432 9.47 19.77 10.67
CA VAL A 432 8.09 19.68 11.23
C VAL A 432 7.68 18.25 11.48
N TYR A 433 8.25 17.31 10.72
CA TYR A 433 7.91 15.88 10.80
C TYR A 433 8.67 15.18 11.93
N HIS A 434 8.02 14.19 12.56
CA HIS A 434 8.67 13.38 13.58
C HIS A 434 9.79 12.50 13.00
N ASP A 435 9.51 11.85 11.86
CA ASP A 435 10.43 10.91 11.23
C ASP A 435 10.38 10.99 9.71
N LEU A 436 11.46 11.50 9.12
CA LEU A 436 11.58 11.64 7.66
C LEU A 436 11.79 10.31 6.92
N SER A 437 12.22 9.26 7.63
CA SER A 437 12.34 7.92 7.05
C SER A 437 10.97 7.31 6.75
N ASN A 438 9.93 7.80 7.42
CA ASN A 438 8.55 7.36 7.28
C ASN A 438 7.70 8.29 6.38
N MET A 439 8.32 8.89 5.37
CA MET A 439 7.64 9.69 4.34
C MET A 439 7.59 8.92 3.03
N MET A 440 6.39 8.56 2.55
CA MET A 440 6.22 8.00 1.21
C MET A 440 6.24 9.12 0.17
N ILE A 441 7.32 9.21 -0.61
CA ILE A 441 7.47 10.21 -1.66
C ILE A 441 7.02 9.66 -3.01
N PHE A 442 6.35 10.48 -3.79
CA PHE A 442 5.81 10.08 -5.09
C PHE A 442 5.66 11.29 -6.03
N ALA A 443 5.63 11.04 -7.33
CA ALA A 443 5.41 12.05 -8.35
C ALA A 443 4.06 11.90 -9.08
N GLY A 444 3.38 10.79 -8.87
CA GLY A 444 2.04 10.49 -9.36
C GLY A 444 1.52 9.19 -8.76
N ASN A 445 0.21 9.07 -8.71
CA ASN A 445 -0.50 7.87 -8.29
C ASN A 445 -1.76 7.66 -9.15
N HIS A 446 -2.60 6.70 -8.77
CA HIS A 446 -3.83 6.36 -9.51
C HIS A 446 -4.97 7.39 -9.37
N ASP A 447 -4.80 8.43 -8.55
CA ASP A 447 -5.78 9.51 -8.32
C ASP A 447 -5.33 10.86 -8.88
N THR A 448 -4.06 10.99 -9.28
CA THR A 448 -3.51 12.22 -9.83
C THR A 448 -3.19 12.07 -11.31
N ASP A 449 -3.15 13.18 -12.04
CA ASP A 449 -2.76 13.16 -13.47
C ASP A 449 -1.42 12.44 -13.65
N ARG A 450 -1.29 11.66 -14.73
CA ARG A 450 -0.08 10.92 -15.08
C ARG A 450 1.14 11.84 -15.14
N LEU A 451 2.27 11.38 -14.63
CA LEU A 451 3.52 12.14 -14.62
C LEU A 451 3.92 12.61 -16.04
N GLY A 452 3.72 11.74 -17.04
CA GLY A 452 3.98 12.08 -18.44
C GLY A 452 3.14 13.26 -18.96
N ASP A 453 1.87 13.37 -18.56
CA ASP A 453 1.00 14.49 -18.97
C ASP A 453 1.40 15.78 -18.25
N VAL A 454 1.54 15.71 -16.92
CA VAL A 454 1.91 16.87 -16.11
C VAL A 454 3.23 17.48 -16.56
N LEU A 455 4.21 16.65 -16.91
CA LEU A 455 5.50 17.11 -17.41
C LEU A 455 5.53 17.30 -18.94
N ARG A 456 4.33 17.48 -19.57
CA ARG A 456 4.16 17.86 -20.97
C ARG A 456 4.84 16.89 -21.94
N LYS A 457 4.81 15.61 -21.63
CA LYS A 457 5.44 14.52 -22.41
C LYS A 457 6.95 14.74 -22.64
N ASN A 458 7.61 15.43 -21.70
CA ASN A 458 9.04 15.71 -21.76
C ASN A 458 9.84 14.62 -21.03
N PRO A 459 10.51 13.69 -21.74
CA PRO A 459 11.21 12.57 -21.12
C PRO A 459 12.38 13.01 -20.22
N LYS A 460 13.00 14.16 -20.50
CA LYS A 460 14.08 14.68 -19.65
C LYS A 460 13.55 15.07 -18.28
N ARG A 461 12.42 15.78 -18.22
CA ARG A 461 11.79 16.15 -16.95
C ARG A 461 11.26 14.95 -16.17
N VAL A 462 10.73 13.94 -16.88
CA VAL A 462 10.31 12.68 -16.24
C VAL A 462 11.52 11.96 -15.64
N LYS A 463 12.65 11.88 -16.35
CA LYS A 463 13.90 11.33 -15.83
C LYS A 463 14.38 12.09 -14.59
N ILE A 464 14.30 13.42 -14.58
CA ILE A 464 14.65 14.22 -13.39
C ILE A 464 13.74 13.86 -12.21
N ALA A 465 12.41 13.82 -12.40
CA ALA A 465 11.46 13.50 -11.34
C ALA A 465 11.77 12.13 -10.70
N LEU A 466 11.91 11.09 -11.53
CA LEU A 466 12.17 9.72 -11.05
C LEU A 466 13.55 9.58 -10.40
N ALA A 467 14.57 10.30 -10.90
CA ALA A 467 15.90 10.32 -10.28
C ALA A 467 15.93 11.08 -8.94
N MET A 468 15.20 12.18 -8.82
CA MET A 468 15.03 12.86 -7.53
C MET A 468 14.37 11.95 -6.51
N MET A 469 13.31 11.22 -6.90
CA MET A 469 12.67 10.21 -6.03
C MET A 469 13.64 9.09 -5.63
N ALA A 470 14.54 8.67 -6.52
CA ALA A 470 15.54 7.65 -6.21
C ALA A 470 16.60 8.11 -5.20
N THR A 471 16.78 9.42 -5.00
CA THR A 471 17.88 9.98 -4.22
C THR A 471 17.47 10.82 -3.01
N MET A 472 16.20 11.22 -2.90
CA MET A 472 15.68 11.97 -1.76
C MET A 472 15.44 11.09 -0.54
N ARG A 473 15.15 11.73 0.60
CA ARG A 473 14.74 11.10 1.86
C ARG A 473 13.39 10.39 1.71
N GLY A 474 13.11 9.45 2.61
CA GLY A 474 11.87 8.65 2.58
C GLY A 474 11.96 7.46 1.63
N PHE A 475 10.83 6.86 1.33
CA PHE A 475 10.73 5.71 0.42
C PHE A 475 9.88 6.07 -0.80
N PRO A 476 10.41 5.89 -2.02
CA PRO A 476 9.73 6.29 -3.24
C PRO A 476 8.62 5.31 -3.65
N GLN A 477 7.54 5.87 -4.22
CA GLN A 477 6.48 5.14 -4.90
C GLN A 477 6.40 5.56 -6.36
N ILE A 478 6.35 4.61 -7.28
CA ILE A 478 6.13 4.81 -8.72
C ILE A 478 4.82 4.16 -9.12
N PHE A 479 3.99 4.87 -9.89
CA PHE A 479 2.76 4.31 -10.44
C PHE A 479 3.05 3.57 -11.76
N ALA A 480 2.56 2.33 -11.87
CA ALA A 480 2.78 1.47 -13.04
C ALA A 480 2.53 2.19 -14.36
N GLY A 481 3.53 2.18 -15.21
CA GLY A 481 3.55 2.87 -16.49
C GLY A 481 4.30 4.21 -16.51
N ASP A 482 4.62 4.83 -15.36
CA ASP A 482 5.42 6.06 -15.35
C ASP A 482 6.84 5.80 -15.87
N GLU A 483 7.38 4.59 -15.63
CA GLU A 483 8.66 4.10 -16.17
C GLU A 483 8.62 3.85 -17.68
N LEU A 484 7.43 3.86 -18.29
CA LEU A 484 7.20 3.69 -19.72
C LEU A 484 6.72 4.97 -20.41
N MET A 485 6.68 6.08 -19.69
CA MET A 485 6.18 7.37 -20.17
C MET A 485 4.66 7.37 -20.45
N PHE A 486 3.89 6.70 -19.59
CA PHE A 486 2.43 6.70 -19.73
C PHE A 486 1.84 8.09 -19.66
N THR A 487 0.78 8.27 -20.44
CA THR A 487 -0.09 9.44 -20.44
C THR A 487 -1.54 9.00 -20.38
N SER A 488 -2.40 9.87 -19.89
CA SER A 488 -3.86 9.65 -19.92
C SER A 488 -4.36 9.49 -21.35
N CYS A 489 -5.38 8.67 -21.55
CA CYS A 489 -6.03 8.57 -22.85
C CYS A 489 -6.96 9.76 -23.14
N ASP A 490 -7.58 10.30 -22.10
CA ASP A 490 -8.45 11.49 -22.17
C ASP A 490 -8.47 12.22 -20.82
N LEU A 491 -7.80 13.37 -20.72
CA LEU A 491 -7.73 14.17 -19.50
C LEU A 491 -9.11 14.71 -19.05
N SER A 492 -10.07 14.85 -19.97
CA SER A 492 -11.42 15.33 -19.63
C SER A 492 -12.27 14.30 -18.88
N MET A 493 -11.86 13.04 -18.92
CA MET A 493 -12.56 11.91 -18.29
C MET A 493 -12.09 11.62 -16.86
N GLY A 494 -11.25 12.47 -16.27
CA GLY A 494 -10.75 12.29 -14.89
C GLY A 494 -10.16 10.89 -14.68
N HIS A 495 -10.59 10.20 -13.63
CA HIS A 495 -10.07 8.88 -13.27
C HIS A 495 -10.18 7.84 -14.41
N GLY A 496 -11.27 7.83 -15.18
CA GLY A 496 -11.39 6.93 -16.31
C GLY A 496 -10.33 7.16 -17.39
N GLY A 497 -9.93 8.41 -17.58
CA GLY A 497 -8.91 8.76 -18.58
C GLY A 497 -7.48 8.51 -18.13
N LEU A 498 -7.17 8.64 -16.85
CA LEU A 498 -5.81 8.46 -16.32
C LEU A 498 -5.47 7.01 -15.95
N ARG A 499 -6.49 6.19 -15.62
CA ARG A 499 -6.36 4.78 -15.20
C ARG A 499 -6.36 3.86 -16.42
N VAL A 500 -5.41 4.10 -17.34
CA VAL A 500 -5.27 3.34 -18.59
C VAL A 500 -4.67 1.97 -18.37
N ASP A 501 -4.95 1.03 -19.29
CA ASP A 501 -4.39 -0.30 -19.28
C ASP A 501 -2.88 -0.28 -19.46
N PHE A 502 -2.20 -1.14 -18.71
CA PHE A 502 -0.78 -1.39 -18.89
C PHE A 502 -0.53 -2.09 -20.23
N PRO A 503 0.27 -1.52 -21.14
CA PRO A 503 0.41 -2.02 -22.50
C PRO A 503 1.02 -3.41 -22.53
N GLY A 504 0.37 -4.30 -23.26
CA GLY A 504 0.74 -5.70 -23.38
C GLY A 504 0.34 -6.55 -22.16
N GLY A 505 -0.53 -6.05 -21.28
CA GLY A 505 -1.13 -6.82 -20.18
C GLY A 505 -2.14 -7.87 -20.64
N TRP A 506 -2.67 -7.74 -21.86
CA TRP A 506 -3.66 -8.66 -22.42
C TRP A 506 -3.13 -9.36 -23.68
N PRO A 507 -3.49 -10.63 -23.91
CA PRO A 507 -3.14 -11.33 -25.13
C PRO A 507 -3.64 -10.60 -26.37
N GLY A 508 -2.74 -10.34 -27.32
CA GLY A 508 -3.10 -9.70 -28.59
C GLY A 508 -3.29 -8.18 -28.55
N ASP A 509 -2.86 -7.51 -27.51
CA ASP A 509 -2.91 -6.06 -27.39
C ASP A 509 -2.22 -5.36 -28.56
N LYS A 510 -2.93 -4.41 -29.18
CA LYS A 510 -2.41 -3.60 -30.29
C LYS A 510 -1.41 -2.55 -29.82
N MET A 511 -1.59 -2.00 -28.62
CA MET A 511 -0.67 -1.07 -27.96
C MET A 511 0.35 -1.85 -27.13
N ASN A 512 1.26 -2.52 -27.79
CA ASN A 512 2.32 -3.25 -27.11
C ASN A 512 3.62 -2.44 -27.18
N LEU A 513 4.06 -1.91 -26.05
CA LEU A 513 5.35 -1.23 -25.93
C LEU A 513 6.53 -2.20 -25.75
N PHE A 514 6.28 -3.49 -25.74
CA PHE A 514 7.26 -4.54 -25.51
C PHE A 514 7.63 -5.29 -26.80
N THR A 515 8.77 -5.96 -26.80
CA THR A 515 9.19 -6.82 -27.90
C THR A 515 8.67 -8.23 -27.71
N ASP A 516 8.29 -8.91 -28.80
CA ASP A 516 7.93 -10.33 -28.77
C ASP A 516 9.11 -11.25 -28.41
N GLU A 517 10.34 -10.75 -28.53
CA GLU A 517 11.58 -11.46 -28.19
C GLU A 517 11.93 -11.40 -26.70
N GLY A 518 11.05 -10.84 -25.92
CA GLY A 518 11.00 -10.66 -24.49
C GLY A 518 12.16 -11.19 -23.68
N ARG A 519 13.40 -10.62 -23.74
CA ARG A 519 14.34 -10.77 -22.63
C ARG A 519 15.69 -10.16 -22.88
N ARG A 520 16.26 -9.57 -21.84
CA ARG A 520 17.70 -9.50 -21.65
C ARG A 520 18.26 -10.93 -21.65
N ALA A 521 19.33 -11.15 -22.41
CA ALA A 521 19.86 -12.46 -22.76
C ALA A 521 20.30 -13.39 -21.59
N ALA A 522 20.10 -12.99 -20.36
CA ALA A 522 20.61 -13.70 -19.18
C ALA A 522 19.61 -14.68 -18.54
N ASP A 523 18.31 -14.58 -18.80
CA ASP A 523 17.34 -15.43 -18.11
C ASP A 523 16.33 -16.07 -19.07
N LYS A 524 16.58 -17.32 -19.42
CA LYS A 524 15.81 -18.08 -20.41
C LYS A 524 14.55 -18.75 -19.83
N ASN A 525 14.29 -18.61 -18.53
CA ASN A 525 13.30 -19.44 -17.83
C ASN A 525 12.03 -18.74 -17.37
N THR A 526 11.83 -17.45 -17.67
CA THR A 526 10.63 -16.72 -17.24
C THR A 526 9.71 -16.45 -18.42
N ASP A 527 8.60 -17.16 -18.52
CA ASP A 527 7.54 -16.85 -19.45
C ASP A 527 6.87 -15.53 -18.98
N GLY A 528 6.90 -14.51 -19.82
CA GLY A 528 6.19 -13.26 -19.57
C GLY A 528 7.02 -12.00 -19.33
N LEU A 529 8.35 -12.07 -19.13
CA LEU A 529 9.14 -10.84 -19.02
C LEU A 529 9.07 -10.04 -20.32
N LYS A 530 8.55 -8.83 -20.20
CA LYS A 530 8.40 -7.91 -21.32
C LYS A 530 9.56 -6.94 -21.34
N VAL A 531 10.28 -6.89 -22.44
CA VAL A 531 11.35 -5.90 -22.66
C VAL A 531 10.76 -4.70 -23.40
N PRO A 532 10.75 -3.50 -22.80
CA PRO A 532 10.28 -2.29 -23.47
C PRO A 532 11.08 -1.98 -24.75
N LYS A 533 10.47 -1.27 -25.67
CA LYS A 533 11.09 -0.86 -26.95
C LYS A 533 10.99 0.65 -27.17
N GLY A 534 11.86 1.19 -27.99
CA GLY A 534 11.86 2.61 -28.36
C GLY A 534 12.06 3.54 -27.17
N GLN A 535 11.31 4.62 -27.09
CA GLN A 535 11.42 5.61 -26.01
C GLN A 535 11.07 5.02 -24.63
N ALA A 536 10.14 4.06 -24.59
CA ALA A 536 9.82 3.35 -23.35
C ALA A 536 11.01 2.54 -22.84
N ALA A 537 11.79 1.90 -23.73
CA ALA A 537 13.02 1.20 -23.33
C ALA A 537 14.05 2.14 -22.71
N ASP A 538 14.28 3.30 -23.32
CA ASP A 538 15.24 4.28 -22.82
C ASP A 538 14.89 4.82 -21.43
N LEU A 539 13.61 5.03 -21.16
CA LEU A 539 13.14 5.46 -19.84
C LEU A 539 13.18 4.31 -18.84
N TYR A 540 12.70 3.13 -19.22
CA TYR A 540 12.73 1.94 -18.37
C TYR A 540 14.16 1.57 -17.94
N ASP A 541 15.09 1.51 -18.88
CA ASP A 541 16.50 1.20 -18.60
C ASP A 541 17.13 2.20 -17.64
N TYR A 542 16.79 3.48 -17.82
CA TYR A 542 17.24 4.55 -16.93
C TYR A 542 16.70 4.37 -15.50
N VAL A 543 15.40 4.10 -15.37
CA VAL A 543 14.73 3.93 -14.08
C VAL A 543 15.21 2.66 -13.39
N SER A 544 15.25 1.53 -14.13
CA SER A 544 15.76 0.26 -13.61
C SER A 544 17.19 0.40 -13.09
N HIS A 545 18.07 1.04 -13.88
CA HIS A 545 19.45 1.27 -13.44
C HIS A 545 19.54 2.04 -12.12
N LEU A 546 18.76 3.12 -11.97
CA LEU A 546 18.76 3.94 -10.75
C LEU A 546 18.20 3.19 -9.53
N PHE A 547 17.10 2.45 -9.69
CA PHE A 547 16.52 1.76 -8.55
C PHE A 547 17.26 0.47 -8.19
N GLN A 548 17.88 -0.21 -9.16
CA GLN A 548 18.82 -1.30 -8.86
C GLN A 548 20.08 -0.78 -8.13
N TRP A 549 20.61 0.39 -8.53
CA TRP A 549 21.69 1.06 -7.80
C TRP A 549 21.24 1.43 -6.37
N ARG A 550 20.06 2.07 -6.22
CA ARG A 550 19.51 2.50 -4.94
C ARG A 550 19.40 1.34 -3.93
N LYS A 551 18.98 0.15 -4.35
CA LYS A 551 18.86 -1.03 -3.47
C LYS A 551 20.11 -1.30 -2.62
N THR A 552 21.28 -0.93 -3.09
CA THR A 552 22.58 -1.24 -2.46
C THR A 552 23.17 -0.06 -1.72
N LYS A 553 22.45 1.06 -1.57
CA LYS A 553 23.01 2.33 -1.11
C LYS A 553 22.44 2.77 0.24
N ASP A 554 23.12 2.33 1.30
CA ASP A 554 22.75 2.71 2.66
C ASP A 554 22.74 4.23 2.87
N VAL A 555 23.67 4.94 2.28
CA VAL A 555 23.74 6.42 2.29
C VAL A 555 22.47 7.09 1.74
N ILE A 556 21.76 6.44 0.81
CA ILE A 556 20.45 6.93 0.33
C ILE A 556 19.35 6.57 1.32
N HIS A 557 19.42 5.38 1.91
CA HIS A 557 18.39 4.90 2.82
C HIS A 557 18.42 5.63 4.17
N ASN A 558 19.61 5.70 4.77
CA ASN A 558 19.82 6.13 6.15
C ASN A 558 20.71 7.37 6.32
N GLY A 559 21.37 7.80 5.24
CA GLY A 559 22.29 8.94 5.27
C GLY A 559 21.58 10.27 5.53
N LYS A 560 22.36 11.24 5.95
CA LYS A 560 21.94 12.62 6.16
C LYS A 560 21.74 13.34 4.83
N THR A 561 20.96 14.41 4.85
CA THR A 561 20.79 15.31 3.69
C THR A 561 21.42 16.67 3.99
N MET A 562 22.13 17.23 3.03
CA MET A 562 22.56 18.64 3.03
C MET A 562 22.01 19.31 1.78
N HIS A 563 21.21 20.35 1.99
CA HIS A 563 20.60 21.14 0.91
C HIS A 563 21.38 22.43 0.67
N PHE A 564 21.48 22.81 -0.59
CA PHE A 564 21.94 24.13 -0.98
C PHE A 564 20.79 24.90 -1.64
N ILE A 565 20.71 26.22 -1.37
CA ILE A 565 19.63 27.03 -1.96
C ILE A 565 19.67 26.96 -3.48
N THR A 566 18.51 26.96 -4.09
CA THR A 566 18.36 26.90 -5.54
C THR A 566 18.80 28.19 -6.22
N ARG A 567 19.34 28.10 -7.45
CA ARG A 567 19.74 29.22 -8.27
C ARG A 567 19.43 28.95 -9.73
N ASP A 568 18.90 29.95 -10.44
CA ASP A 568 18.65 29.85 -11.90
C ASP A 568 17.97 28.55 -12.35
N ASN A 569 16.97 28.09 -11.60
CA ASN A 569 16.27 26.83 -11.81
C ASN A 569 17.19 25.59 -11.71
N THR A 570 18.28 25.68 -10.91
CA THR A 570 19.12 24.54 -10.53
C THR A 570 18.99 24.24 -9.05
N TYR A 571 19.25 23.00 -8.66
CA TYR A 571 19.21 22.58 -7.27
C TYR A 571 20.28 21.51 -6.99
N GLY A 572 21.14 21.77 -6.01
CA GLY A 572 22.17 20.84 -5.56
C GLY A 572 21.91 20.36 -4.13
N TYR A 573 22.03 19.08 -3.88
CA TYR A 573 21.99 18.50 -2.55
C TYR A 573 22.88 17.27 -2.44
N PHE A 574 23.18 16.88 -1.20
CA PHE A 574 23.98 15.70 -0.89
C PHE A 574 23.19 14.75 0.00
N ARG A 575 23.37 13.47 -0.26
CA ARG A 575 23.12 12.39 0.71
C ARG A 575 24.49 11.92 1.18
N TYR A 576 24.69 11.78 2.48
CA TYR A 576 26.01 11.44 3.01
C TYR A 576 25.93 10.75 4.36
N ASP A 577 26.91 9.93 4.63
CA ASP A 577 27.23 9.34 5.91
C ASP A 577 28.75 9.43 6.19
N ASP A 578 29.27 8.56 7.03
CA ASP A 578 30.69 8.58 7.39
C ASP A 578 31.58 8.01 6.28
N ASP A 579 31.07 7.15 5.40
CA ASP A 579 31.82 6.41 4.38
C ASP A 579 31.54 6.88 2.94
N ASP A 580 30.30 7.29 2.66
CA ASP A 580 29.81 7.57 1.32
C ASP A 580 29.21 8.98 1.21
N VAL A 581 29.37 9.57 0.01
CA VAL A 581 28.75 10.85 -0.36
C VAL A 581 28.13 10.72 -1.74
N VAL A 582 26.85 11.02 -1.87
CA VAL A 582 26.16 11.13 -3.16
C VAL A 582 25.76 12.58 -3.39
N PHE A 583 26.36 13.19 -4.40
CA PHE A 583 25.99 14.52 -4.88
C PHE A 583 24.94 14.43 -5.96
N VAL A 584 23.87 15.21 -5.82
CA VAL A 584 22.80 15.32 -6.81
C VAL A 584 22.67 16.76 -7.26
N TYR A 585 22.75 16.98 -8.56
CA TYR A 585 22.59 18.30 -9.16
C TYR A 585 21.54 18.28 -10.27
N VAL A 586 20.46 19.01 -10.05
CA VAL A 586 19.36 19.20 -11.01
C VAL A 586 19.58 20.50 -11.77
N ASN A 587 19.56 20.43 -13.11
CA ASN A 587 19.42 21.57 -13.99
C ASN A 587 18.07 21.51 -14.72
N ASN A 588 17.05 22.17 -14.19
CA ASN A 588 15.73 22.23 -14.83
C ASN A 588 15.61 23.39 -15.84
N SER A 589 16.71 24.17 -16.05
CA SER A 589 16.72 25.25 -17.02
C SER A 589 16.87 24.76 -18.45
N ASN A 590 16.60 25.62 -19.43
CA ASN A 590 16.75 25.35 -20.86
C ASN A 590 18.17 25.59 -21.37
N GLU A 591 19.14 25.90 -20.50
CA GLU A 591 20.52 26.19 -20.84
C GLU A 591 21.48 25.31 -20.07
N PRO A 592 22.68 25.00 -20.62
CA PRO A 592 23.71 24.31 -19.87
C PRO A 592 24.20 25.20 -18.71
N LYS A 593 24.51 24.58 -17.58
CA LYS A 593 25.00 25.27 -16.36
C LYS A 593 26.30 24.64 -15.88
N ASN A 594 27.30 25.47 -15.63
CA ASN A 594 28.49 25.02 -14.91
C ASN A 594 28.11 24.74 -13.45
N ILE A 595 28.57 23.61 -12.92
CA ILE A 595 28.36 23.27 -11.51
C ILE A 595 29.36 24.06 -10.68
N PRO A 596 28.93 25.00 -9.82
CA PRO A 596 29.83 25.82 -9.02
C PRO A 596 30.34 25.03 -7.79
N TRP A 597 31.26 24.09 -8.01
CA TRP A 597 31.75 23.19 -6.95
C TRP A 597 32.32 23.93 -5.75
N SER A 598 32.96 25.07 -5.97
CA SER A 598 33.45 25.96 -4.89
C SER A 598 32.32 26.41 -3.94
N TYR A 599 31.09 26.48 -4.42
CA TYR A 599 29.90 26.78 -3.60
C TYR A 599 29.49 25.62 -2.71
N TYR A 600 29.80 24.38 -3.11
CA TYR A 600 29.49 23.17 -2.37
C TYR A 600 30.61 22.67 -1.47
N SER A 601 31.68 23.47 -1.28
CA SER A 601 32.93 23.09 -0.58
C SER A 601 32.74 22.61 0.84
N GLU A 602 31.63 23.00 1.52
CA GLU A 602 31.30 22.53 2.88
C GLU A 602 31.28 21.01 3.00
N ILE A 603 30.93 20.29 1.92
CA ILE A 603 30.87 18.82 1.90
C ILE A 603 31.74 18.21 0.80
N SER A 604 32.01 18.95 -0.28
CA SER A 604 32.76 18.43 -1.41
C SER A 604 34.28 18.62 -1.29
N GLU A 605 34.75 19.38 -0.28
CA GLU A 605 36.19 19.58 -0.08
C GLU A 605 36.90 18.24 0.24
N GLY A 606 37.91 17.92 -0.55
CA GLY A 606 38.68 16.69 -0.40
C GLY A 606 38.11 15.46 -1.10
N LEU A 607 36.89 15.54 -1.65
CA LEU A 607 36.32 14.43 -2.43
C LEU A 607 37.10 14.27 -3.75
N THR A 608 37.41 13.02 -4.08
CA THR A 608 38.10 12.63 -5.32
C THR A 608 37.51 11.32 -5.87
N GLY A 609 37.76 11.03 -7.15
CA GLY A 609 37.39 9.75 -7.76
C GLY A 609 35.90 9.52 -7.85
N GLY A 610 35.12 10.60 -8.07
CA GLY A 610 33.68 10.49 -8.24
C GLY A 610 33.28 9.71 -9.48
N VAL A 611 32.15 8.99 -9.40
CA VAL A 611 31.57 8.23 -10.50
C VAL A 611 30.14 8.69 -10.74
N ASN A 612 29.84 9.08 -11.97
CA ASN A 612 28.48 9.35 -12.38
C ASN A 612 27.65 8.06 -12.34
N VAL A 613 26.62 8.03 -11.51
CA VAL A 613 25.80 6.84 -11.28
C VAL A 613 25.12 6.36 -12.56
N VAL A 614 24.69 7.30 -13.43
CA VAL A 614 23.93 6.94 -14.64
C VAL A 614 24.82 6.42 -15.77
N THR A 615 26.00 7.04 -15.95
CA THR A 615 26.88 6.73 -17.09
C THR A 615 28.06 5.82 -16.74
N GLY A 616 28.39 5.69 -15.45
CA GLY A 616 29.61 5.01 -14.99
C GLY A 616 30.90 5.78 -15.25
N GLU A 617 30.82 6.98 -15.82
CA GLU A 617 31.98 7.79 -16.17
C GLU A 617 32.56 8.49 -14.93
N PRO A 618 33.90 8.70 -14.88
CA PRO A 618 34.49 9.51 -13.83
C PRO A 618 33.94 10.94 -13.83
N CYS A 619 33.70 11.48 -12.65
CA CYS A 619 33.23 12.84 -12.44
C CYS A 619 33.99 13.49 -11.28
N GLU A 620 35.00 14.29 -11.62
CA GLU A 620 35.82 14.98 -10.64
C GLU A 620 35.15 16.27 -10.12
N VAL A 621 35.49 16.67 -8.91
CA VAL A 621 35.09 17.96 -8.33
C VAL A 621 35.80 19.09 -9.10
N SER A 622 35.10 19.68 -10.06
CA SER A 622 35.65 20.71 -10.96
C SER A 622 34.60 21.70 -11.42
N ASP A 623 34.84 23.00 -11.27
CA ASP A 623 33.96 24.06 -11.77
C ASP A 623 33.80 24.05 -13.31
N ALA A 624 34.57 23.22 -14.01
CA ALA A 624 34.40 22.96 -15.45
C ALA A 624 33.35 21.93 -15.77
N THR A 625 32.78 21.21 -14.76
CA THR A 625 31.72 20.25 -14.96
C THR A 625 30.45 20.97 -15.39
N VAL A 626 29.86 20.52 -16.51
CA VAL A 626 28.67 21.11 -17.11
C VAL A 626 27.48 20.16 -16.91
N ALA A 627 26.38 20.68 -16.37
CA ALA A 627 25.08 20.02 -16.37
C ALA A 627 24.27 20.47 -17.59
N GLU A 628 23.91 19.54 -18.45
CA GLU A 628 23.13 19.79 -19.65
C GLU A 628 21.73 20.37 -19.34
N PRO A 629 21.06 21.02 -20.30
CA PRO A 629 19.70 21.52 -20.13
C PRO A 629 18.72 20.41 -19.80
N GLN A 630 17.88 20.62 -18.79
CA GLN A 630 16.89 19.66 -18.33
C GLN A 630 17.52 18.29 -18.06
N SER A 631 18.51 18.29 -17.15
CA SER A 631 19.24 17.08 -16.75
C SER A 631 19.40 16.98 -15.24
N ILE A 632 19.76 15.80 -14.79
CA ILE A 632 20.17 15.52 -13.43
C ILE A 632 21.50 14.78 -13.46
N LEU A 633 22.44 15.22 -12.64
CA LEU A 633 23.72 14.56 -12.40
C LEU A 633 23.69 13.93 -11.01
N ILE A 634 24.02 12.65 -10.93
CA ILE A 634 24.17 11.92 -9.66
C ILE A 634 25.59 11.38 -9.63
N VAL A 635 26.39 11.79 -8.64
CA VAL A 635 27.79 11.37 -8.50
C VAL A 635 28.00 10.73 -7.14
N GLU A 636 28.54 9.54 -7.15
CA GLU A 636 28.94 8.80 -5.94
C GLU A 636 30.43 9.02 -5.67
N TYR A 637 30.76 9.40 -4.45
CA TYR A 637 32.11 9.53 -3.93
C TYR A 637 32.31 8.63 -2.71
N LYS A 638 33.51 8.15 -2.51
CA LYS A 638 33.96 7.55 -1.25
C LYS A 638 34.71 8.60 -0.42
N ARG A 639 34.51 8.60 0.89
CA ARG A 639 35.27 9.42 1.84
C ARG A 639 36.60 8.78 2.22
#